data_aea8d5d1550572899eafa0e9742b1ee5
#
_entry.id   aea8d5d1550572899eafa0e9742b1ee5
#
_cell.length_a   1.000
_cell.length_b   1.000
_cell.length_c   1.000
_cell.angle_alpha   90.00
_cell.angle_beta   90.00
_cell.angle_gamma   90.00
#
_symmetry.space_group_name_H-M   'P 1'
#
loop_
_entity.id
_entity.type
_entity.pdbx_description
1 polymer ?
#
loop_
_entity_poly.entity_id
_entity_poly.type
_entity_poly.pdbx_seq_one_letter_code
_entity_poly.pdbx_strand_id
1 'polypeptide(L)'
;MKKLCILWALLGCGVAYDAACAQGVSSVWYDQDTLLERDFTQRIRAVSNNKVFSAFSVPMADDVRKCMMFLYAYMPLPDLTDYSGVYYRENVTYSLKARREMPWGKSVPDREFMHFVLPVRVNNENLDESRRIFYNELKNRVQHLSMYDAVLEVNHWCHEKVTYQPSDARTSSPLASVKTAYGRCGEESTLLVAALRAVGIPARQVYTPRWAHTDDNHAWVEAWVDGKWYFLGACEPEPVLNKAWFNSSASRGMMMHTKVFGRYDGPEQVLGRTPCYTEINVTSHYAPVSDVQVKVVNKKGAPVPGARVQFKVYNYAEFYTLASLQADSTGQVRLSLGRGDIMVWADHQGTFGFSKVSVGKDSDVRVVLDKTSDWSGGLDIDIVPPRQSGNLPKVSEEQEDANKKRLAYEDSVRNAYVATFPDHESQRQFALHLQQDTALVCRLLTASRGNYATLQRFMSENIGTTSASRWILPLLGVLTDKDLRDVSSDVLQDHLLHTPSCPKDMPDDIYARYVLNPRVDNEMLTPYKAFFVQVLSKEKTAYYQSHPDEWAVWCRKNVAIDSVWNPQVLCMHPESVWELRKTDEHSRKIFFVSVARSLGIAARIDPVTGEAQYWKQGVWYGAGLEHVNASSSSEGATLVKAGYKSVKYLEDPKYYTHFTLSKIVNGVPVLLNYPENATWSSLLKDGVSLSSGQYLLVTGVRLADGGVLSRMQIFKVPEKKQKMRISLKMRETQGKVEVIGNLNAESLYGDLSSRSSKSILSTAGRGFYVLGIVAPNTEPTNHAIRDLKACRRDLEKWGRKIILLFPSEQAYEQNIRKEEFSHLPSTVVCGVELNHEIRESLAKDLHLNSELQLPVFVIADSFNRVVYFSQGYTIGLGEQLLKVIGQLE
;
A
#
# COMPACT_ATOMS: atom_id res chain seq x y z
N MET A 1 -1.39 -26.25 56.53
CA MET A 1 -2.81 -26.34 56.88
C MET A 1 -3.50 -25.07 56.54
N LYS A 2 -4.59 -25.15 55.79
CA LYS A 2 -5.58 -24.11 55.42
C LYS A 2 -5.09 -23.08 54.37
N LYS A 3 -5.73 -22.88 53.23
CA LYS A 3 -6.98 -23.41 52.68
C LYS A 3 -6.98 -23.25 51.17
N LEU A 4 -7.37 -24.30 50.53
CA LEU A 4 -8.00 -24.35 49.23
C LEU A 4 -9.49 -23.96 49.40
N CYS A 5 -10.06 -23.46 48.38
CA CYS A 5 -11.49 -23.18 48.10
C CYS A 5 -11.74 -21.69 47.83
N ILE A 6 -11.82 -21.33 46.54
CA ILE A 6 -13.06 -21.04 45.84
C ILE A 6 -12.74 -21.13 44.36
N LEU A 7 -13.24 -22.21 43.78
CA LEU A 7 -13.39 -22.42 42.31
C LEU A 7 -14.87 -22.60 42.06
N TRP A 8 -15.32 -22.15 40.89
CA TRP A 8 -16.66 -22.32 40.29
C TRP A 8 -17.70 -21.25 40.57
N ALA A 9 -17.76 -20.34 39.65
CA ALA A 9 -18.95 -19.93 38.90
C ALA A 9 -18.58 -18.79 37.93
N LEU A 10 -18.63 -19.05 36.66
CA LEU A 10 -19.10 -18.15 35.59
C LEU A 10 -18.56 -18.62 34.22
N LEU A 11 -19.18 -19.70 33.76
CA LEU A 11 -19.30 -19.97 32.33
C LEU A 11 -20.48 -19.15 31.82
N GLY A 12 -20.20 -18.30 30.79
CA GLY A 12 -21.25 -17.68 29.98
C GLY A 12 -21.30 -16.17 30.13
N CYS A 13 -20.46 -15.46 29.40
CA CYS A 13 -20.81 -14.11 28.95
C CYS A 13 -19.97 -13.76 27.72
N GLY A 14 -20.67 -13.39 26.66
CA GLY A 14 -20.07 -12.92 25.42
C GLY A 14 -19.12 -11.74 25.64
N VAL A 15 -18.10 -11.65 24.81
CA VAL A 15 -17.13 -10.57 24.84
C VAL A 15 -17.86 -9.27 24.46
N ALA A 16 -18.30 -8.53 25.46
CA ALA A 16 -18.65 -7.13 25.33
C ALA A 16 -17.36 -6.32 25.31
N TYR A 17 -17.09 -5.66 24.20
CA TYR A 17 -16.07 -4.61 24.15
C TYR A 17 -16.58 -3.43 25.00
N ASP A 18 -15.96 -3.18 26.14
CA ASP A 18 -16.19 -1.97 26.92
C ASP A 18 -15.71 -0.73 26.14
N ALA A 19 -16.68 -0.02 25.56
CA ALA A 19 -16.50 1.37 25.14
C ALA A 19 -16.69 2.26 26.37
N ALA A 20 -15.65 2.40 27.19
CA ALA A 20 -15.68 3.35 28.29
C ALA A 20 -15.54 4.78 27.75
N CYS A 21 -16.60 5.55 27.85
CA CYS A 21 -16.67 6.98 27.68
C CYS A 21 -15.59 7.70 28.49
N ALA A 22 -14.77 8.50 27.82
CA ALA A 22 -13.91 9.47 28.49
C ALA A 22 -14.72 10.68 28.95
N GLN A 23 -15.20 10.64 30.19
CA GLN A 23 -15.52 11.84 30.96
C GLN A 23 -14.83 11.74 32.33
N GLY A 24 -13.99 12.73 32.61
CA GLY A 24 -13.33 13.10 33.81
C GLY A 24 -13.37 12.15 35.01
N VAL A 25 -12.37 11.28 35.14
CA VAL A 25 -12.08 10.61 36.40
C VAL A 25 -10.62 10.82 36.74
N SER A 26 -10.41 11.28 37.92
CA SER A 26 -9.12 11.47 38.59
C SER A 26 -8.16 10.33 38.30
N SER A 27 -6.90 10.67 38.00
CA SER A 27 -5.77 9.79 37.78
C SER A 27 -5.59 8.80 38.94
N VAL A 28 -6.17 7.61 38.82
CA VAL A 28 -5.68 6.44 39.53
C VAL A 28 -4.57 5.89 38.66
N TRP A 29 -3.35 6.04 39.14
CA TRP A 29 -2.17 5.39 38.55
C TRP A 29 -2.39 3.88 38.71
N TYR A 30 -2.93 3.23 37.68
CA TYR A 30 -2.86 1.79 37.56
C TYR A 30 -1.38 1.44 37.44
N ASP A 31 -0.91 0.57 38.31
CA ASP A 31 0.42 -0.01 38.23
C ASP A 31 0.59 -0.68 36.85
N GLN A 32 1.32 -0.02 35.93
CA GLN A 32 1.51 -0.49 34.57
C GLN A 32 2.15 -1.89 34.52
N ASP A 33 2.92 -2.24 35.55
CA ASP A 33 3.57 -3.56 35.64
C ASP A 33 2.55 -4.66 35.94
N THR A 34 1.59 -4.43 36.82
CA THR A 34 0.49 -5.35 37.10
C THR A 34 -0.41 -5.56 35.87
N LEU A 35 -0.64 -4.50 35.10
CA LEU A 35 -1.41 -4.56 33.86
C LEU A 35 -0.66 -5.39 32.80
N LEU A 36 0.61 -5.17 32.64
CA LEU A 36 1.45 -5.94 31.70
C LEU A 36 1.50 -7.43 32.06
N GLU A 37 1.69 -7.78 33.34
CA GLU A 37 1.69 -9.16 33.81
C GLU A 37 0.35 -9.86 33.53
N ARG A 38 -0.75 -9.16 33.77
CA ARG A 38 -2.09 -9.66 33.47
C ARG A 38 -2.26 -9.93 31.97
N ASP A 39 -1.92 -8.96 31.12
CA ASP A 39 -2.09 -9.04 29.67
C ASP A 39 -1.16 -10.13 29.07
N PHE A 40 0.06 -10.25 29.58
CA PHE A 40 0.97 -11.34 29.20
C PHE A 40 0.45 -12.72 29.62
N THR A 41 -0.09 -12.84 30.83
CA THR A 41 -0.71 -14.09 31.30
C THR A 41 -1.94 -14.47 30.46
N GLN A 42 -2.75 -13.48 30.08
CA GLN A 42 -3.89 -13.69 29.19
C GLN A 42 -3.42 -14.17 27.81
N ARG A 43 -2.32 -13.61 27.30
CA ARG A 43 -1.72 -14.02 26.02
C ARG A 43 -1.27 -15.48 26.03
N ILE A 44 -0.58 -15.93 27.08
CA ILE A 44 -0.14 -17.32 27.24
C ILE A 44 -1.36 -18.26 27.18
N ARG A 45 -2.44 -17.92 27.88
CA ARG A 45 -3.67 -18.71 27.88
C ARG A 45 -4.36 -18.77 26.53
N ALA A 46 -4.39 -17.65 25.81
CA ALA A 46 -5.06 -17.54 24.50
C ALA A 46 -4.34 -18.34 23.42
N VAL A 47 -2.99 -18.36 23.42
CA VAL A 47 -2.20 -19.11 22.45
C VAL A 47 -2.17 -20.60 22.76
N SER A 48 -2.15 -20.98 24.05
CA SER A 48 -2.16 -22.37 24.53
C SER A 48 -1.05 -23.27 23.95
N ASN A 49 0.08 -22.65 23.55
CA ASN A 49 1.26 -23.34 23.05
C ASN A 49 2.51 -22.87 23.79
N ASN A 50 3.01 -23.73 24.71
CA ASN A 50 4.14 -23.37 25.56
C ASN A 50 5.45 -23.19 24.79
N LYS A 51 5.60 -23.78 23.61
CA LYS A 51 6.84 -23.68 22.81
C LYS A 51 7.16 -22.25 22.41
N VAL A 52 6.15 -21.47 22.03
CA VAL A 52 6.33 -20.06 21.60
C VAL A 52 6.76 -19.15 22.74
N PHE A 53 6.55 -19.55 24.01
CA PHE A 53 7.00 -18.83 25.21
C PHE A 53 8.28 -19.39 25.82
N SER A 54 8.95 -20.33 25.16
CA SER A 54 10.17 -20.97 25.68
C SER A 54 11.32 -19.99 25.97
N ALA A 55 11.32 -18.82 25.34
CA ALA A 55 12.28 -17.74 25.61
C ALA A 55 12.30 -17.32 27.10
N PHE A 56 11.20 -17.47 27.81
CA PHE A 56 11.07 -17.11 29.24
C PHE A 56 11.57 -18.19 30.19
N SER A 57 11.93 -19.38 29.70
CA SER A 57 12.56 -20.44 30.48
C SER A 57 14.07 -20.20 30.69
N VAL A 58 14.64 -19.24 29.94
CA VAL A 58 16.06 -18.88 30.06
C VAL A 58 16.19 -17.66 30.97
N PRO A 59 17.10 -17.69 31.97
CA PRO A 59 17.35 -16.53 32.84
C PRO A 59 17.68 -15.25 32.03
N MET A 60 17.14 -14.12 32.47
CA MET A 60 17.41 -12.81 31.88
C MET A 60 17.27 -11.72 32.94
N ALA A 61 17.95 -10.58 32.73
CA ALA A 61 17.84 -9.42 33.62
C ALA A 61 16.40 -8.86 33.64
N ASP A 62 16.02 -8.23 34.73
CA ASP A 62 14.63 -7.77 34.94
C ASP A 62 14.16 -6.78 33.87
N ASP A 63 15.02 -5.85 33.46
CA ASP A 63 14.73 -4.90 32.39
C ASP A 63 14.50 -5.59 31.02
N VAL A 64 15.33 -6.60 30.71
CA VAL A 64 15.17 -7.44 29.52
C VAL A 64 13.87 -8.24 29.62
N ARG A 65 13.59 -8.84 30.78
CA ARG A 65 12.37 -9.62 31.00
C ARG A 65 11.12 -8.78 30.82
N LYS A 66 11.08 -7.59 31.39
CA LYS A 66 9.96 -6.64 31.25
C LYS A 66 9.72 -6.27 29.79
N CYS A 67 10.77 -5.91 29.06
CA CYS A 67 10.69 -5.60 27.63
C CYS A 67 10.21 -6.79 26.79
N MET A 68 10.73 -7.99 27.07
CA MET A 68 10.27 -9.23 26.41
C MET A 68 8.79 -9.51 26.70
N MET A 69 8.36 -9.35 27.96
CA MET A 69 6.95 -9.52 28.32
C MET A 69 6.05 -8.55 27.55
N PHE A 70 6.46 -7.29 27.40
CA PHE A 70 5.71 -6.28 26.66
C PHE A 70 5.58 -6.68 25.18
N LEU A 71 6.66 -7.07 24.52
CA LEU A 71 6.58 -7.53 23.12
C LEU A 71 5.66 -8.75 22.99
N TYR A 72 5.82 -9.76 23.85
CA TYR A 72 5.05 -11.00 23.77
C TYR A 72 3.57 -10.85 24.16
N ALA A 73 3.25 -9.90 25.05
CA ALA A 73 1.87 -9.58 25.38
C ALA A 73 1.08 -9.02 24.20
N TYR A 74 1.74 -8.21 23.35
CA TYR A 74 1.04 -7.38 22.35
C TYR A 74 1.41 -7.69 20.88
N MET A 75 2.49 -8.45 20.60
CA MET A 75 2.81 -8.76 19.21
C MET A 75 1.72 -9.56 18.51
N PRO A 76 1.48 -9.35 17.21
CA PRO A 76 0.56 -10.15 16.41
C PRO A 76 0.93 -11.64 16.44
N LEU A 77 -0.05 -12.51 16.19
CA LEU A 77 0.15 -13.95 16.23
C LEU A 77 1.26 -14.44 15.26
N PRO A 78 1.35 -13.94 14.01
CA PRO A 78 2.47 -14.30 13.13
C PRO A 78 3.83 -13.93 13.70
N ASP A 79 3.97 -12.75 14.30
CA ASP A 79 5.25 -12.34 14.92
C ASP A 79 5.64 -13.24 16.07
N LEU A 80 4.67 -13.73 16.84
CA LEU A 80 4.90 -14.65 17.95
C LEU A 80 5.36 -16.04 17.49
N THR A 81 4.90 -16.50 16.34
CA THR A 81 5.11 -17.87 15.85
C THR A 81 6.22 -17.99 14.83
N ASP A 82 6.42 -16.95 14.00
CA ASP A 82 7.31 -17.01 12.86
C ASP A 82 8.76 -16.59 13.20
N TYR A 83 8.95 -15.94 14.36
CA TYR A 83 10.28 -15.47 14.79
C TYR A 83 10.67 -16.06 16.16
N SER A 84 11.97 -16.29 16.33
CA SER A 84 12.49 -16.94 17.54
C SER A 84 12.57 -15.98 18.74
N GLY A 85 12.52 -16.54 19.95
CA GLY A 85 12.77 -15.77 21.17
C GLY A 85 14.18 -15.17 21.25
N VAL A 86 15.17 -15.79 20.59
CA VAL A 86 16.53 -15.24 20.47
C VAL A 86 16.53 -13.95 19.67
N TYR A 87 15.80 -13.91 18.58
CA TYR A 87 15.61 -12.73 17.74
C TYR A 87 15.06 -11.55 18.57
N TYR A 88 13.99 -11.76 19.32
CA TYR A 88 13.40 -10.69 20.14
C TYR A 88 14.32 -10.24 21.28
N ARG A 89 15.03 -11.18 21.91
CA ARG A 89 16.01 -10.85 22.95
C ARG A 89 17.14 -9.98 22.42
N GLU A 90 17.64 -10.23 21.22
CA GLU A 90 18.64 -9.40 20.58
C GLU A 90 18.12 -7.99 20.33
N ASN A 91 16.90 -7.87 19.76
CA ASN A 91 16.26 -6.58 19.54
C ASN A 91 16.05 -5.79 20.85
N VAL A 92 15.61 -6.44 21.93
CA VAL A 92 15.48 -5.84 23.27
C VAL A 92 16.84 -5.38 23.78
N THR A 93 17.87 -6.21 23.63
CA THR A 93 19.23 -5.88 24.08
C THR A 93 19.76 -4.62 23.42
N TYR A 94 19.57 -4.47 22.10
CA TYR A 94 20.01 -3.28 21.37
C TYR A 94 19.13 -2.06 21.69
N SER A 95 17.83 -2.21 21.93
CA SER A 95 16.97 -1.11 22.39
C SER A 95 17.41 -0.57 23.76
N LEU A 96 17.68 -1.46 24.71
CA LEU A 96 18.18 -1.09 26.03
C LEU A 96 19.61 -0.51 25.98
N LYS A 97 20.44 -1.01 25.05
CA LYS A 97 21.79 -0.49 24.79
C LYS A 97 21.70 0.95 24.26
N ALA A 98 20.86 1.21 23.28
CA ALA A 98 20.61 2.56 22.76
C ALA A 98 20.12 3.50 23.87
N ARG A 99 19.19 3.03 24.72
CA ARG A 99 18.71 3.80 25.86
C ARG A 99 19.82 4.16 26.86
N ARG A 100 20.82 3.31 27.06
CA ARG A 100 21.94 3.56 27.97
C ARG A 100 23.04 4.43 27.36
N GLU A 101 23.30 4.27 26.06
CA GLU A 101 24.48 4.85 25.40
C GLU A 101 24.18 6.17 24.66
N MET A 102 22.93 6.40 24.17
CA MET A 102 22.60 7.63 23.46
C MET A 102 22.35 8.79 24.42
N PRO A 103 22.73 10.04 24.05
CA PRO A 103 22.57 11.22 24.90
C PRO A 103 21.14 11.46 25.41
N TRP A 104 20.14 11.18 24.58
CA TRP A 104 18.72 11.33 24.88
C TRP A 104 18.08 10.16 25.59
N GLY A 105 18.81 9.04 25.76
CA GLY A 105 18.21 7.80 26.28
C GLY A 105 17.57 7.92 27.66
N LYS A 106 18.10 8.80 28.53
CA LYS A 106 17.52 9.05 29.86
C LYS A 106 16.36 10.05 29.84
N SER A 107 16.28 10.92 28.83
CA SER A 107 15.19 11.90 28.68
C SER A 107 13.94 11.32 27.99
N VAL A 108 14.08 10.20 27.29
CA VAL A 108 12.93 9.48 26.69
C VAL A 108 12.13 8.80 27.82
N PRO A 109 10.85 9.19 28.04
CA PRO A 109 10.03 8.57 29.07
C PRO A 109 9.77 7.09 28.78
N ASP A 110 9.46 6.32 29.83
CA ASP A 110 9.19 4.87 29.71
C ASP A 110 8.06 4.56 28.73
N ARG A 111 6.99 5.35 28.72
CA ARG A 111 5.87 5.17 27.80
C ARG A 111 6.33 5.29 26.34
N GLU A 112 7.04 6.36 26.01
CA GLU A 112 7.55 6.60 24.67
C GLU A 112 8.56 5.51 24.27
N PHE A 113 9.41 5.07 25.19
CA PHE A 113 10.33 3.97 24.94
C PHE A 113 9.60 2.66 24.66
N MET A 114 8.64 2.27 25.50
CA MET A 114 7.94 1.00 25.37
C MET A 114 7.08 0.93 24.12
N HIS A 115 6.42 2.00 23.73
CA HIS A 115 5.49 2.04 22.61
C HIS A 115 6.12 2.42 21.26
N PHE A 116 7.23 3.17 21.25
CA PHE A 116 7.75 3.79 20.02
C PHE A 116 9.25 3.55 19.76
N VAL A 117 10.00 2.93 20.70
CA VAL A 117 11.39 2.50 20.50
C VAL A 117 11.50 0.99 20.50
N LEU A 118 10.96 0.34 21.54
CA LEU A 118 11.07 -1.09 21.78
C LEU A 118 10.45 -1.96 20.67
N PRO A 119 9.24 -1.66 20.13
CA PRO A 119 8.61 -2.50 19.11
C PRO A 119 9.49 -2.61 17.86
N VAL A 120 9.56 -3.83 17.31
CA VAL A 120 10.33 -4.10 16.09
C VAL A 120 9.49 -3.77 14.86
N ARG A 121 8.28 -4.32 14.79
CA ARG A 121 7.37 -4.14 13.66
C ARG A 121 6.91 -2.69 13.51
N VAL A 122 6.86 -2.23 12.28
CA VAL A 122 6.38 -0.89 11.90
C VAL A 122 5.10 -0.98 11.07
N ASN A 123 5.07 -1.85 10.05
CA ASN A 123 3.98 -2.04 9.11
C ASN A 123 3.71 -3.55 8.92
N ASN A 124 3.61 -4.02 7.67
CA ASN A 124 3.46 -5.43 7.32
C ASN A 124 4.76 -6.05 6.73
N GLU A 125 5.89 -5.41 7.00
CA GLU A 125 7.21 -5.83 6.55
C GLU A 125 7.62 -7.19 7.13
N ASN A 126 8.55 -7.86 6.46
CA ASN A 126 9.32 -8.93 7.07
C ASN A 126 10.25 -8.36 8.12
N LEU A 127 10.32 -8.98 9.29
CA LEU A 127 11.26 -8.57 10.33
C LEU A 127 12.67 -9.14 10.04
N ASP A 128 13.69 -8.32 10.27
CA ASP A 128 15.07 -8.64 10.02
C ASP A 128 16.01 -8.11 11.15
N GLU A 129 17.31 -8.30 10.99
CA GLU A 129 18.32 -7.87 11.96
C GLU A 129 18.69 -6.38 11.87
N SER A 130 17.86 -5.55 11.26
CA SER A 130 18.12 -4.12 11.01
C SER A 130 18.47 -3.37 12.29
N ARG A 131 17.82 -3.65 13.43
CA ARG A 131 18.09 -2.95 14.69
C ARG A 131 19.55 -3.00 15.11
N ARG A 132 20.15 -4.17 15.09
CA ARG A 132 21.57 -4.38 15.43
C ARG A 132 22.49 -3.69 14.42
N ILE A 133 22.21 -3.89 13.13
CA ILE A 133 23.02 -3.36 12.04
C ILE A 133 22.96 -1.83 12.03
N PHE A 134 21.77 -1.25 12.09
CA PHE A 134 21.57 0.19 12.05
C PHE A 134 22.14 0.88 13.32
N TYR A 135 21.97 0.26 14.50
CA TYR A 135 22.62 0.78 15.69
C TYR A 135 24.15 0.93 15.50
N ASN A 136 24.80 -0.12 14.98
CA ASN A 136 26.25 -0.10 14.80
C ASN A 136 26.71 0.90 13.74
N GLU A 137 25.94 1.11 12.67
CA GLU A 137 26.25 2.11 11.64
C GLU A 137 25.98 3.55 12.12
N LEU A 138 24.90 3.79 12.84
CA LEU A 138 24.43 5.12 13.16
C LEU A 138 24.98 5.70 14.46
N LYS A 139 25.31 4.85 15.46
CA LYS A 139 25.66 5.35 16.81
C LYS A 139 26.75 6.43 16.79
N ASN A 140 27.86 6.20 16.07
CA ASN A 140 28.96 7.15 16.01
C ASN A 140 28.62 8.41 15.20
N ARG A 141 27.66 8.32 14.31
CA ARG A 141 27.19 9.40 13.45
C ARG A 141 26.30 10.40 14.23
N VAL A 142 25.52 9.88 15.20
CA VAL A 142 24.52 10.69 15.89
C VAL A 142 24.80 11.01 17.35
N GLN A 143 25.68 10.27 18.04
CA GLN A 143 25.90 10.39 19.51
C GLN A 143 26.38 11.76 19.99
N HIS A 144 26.84 12.64 19.09
CA HIS A 144 27.31 13.99 19.39
C HIS A 144 26.30 15.07 19.02
N LEU A 145 25.16 14.69 18.48
CA LEU A 145 24.14 15.62 18.02
C LEU A 145 23.06 15.83 19.09
N SER A 146 22.30 16.92 18.92
CA SER A 146 21.01 17.03 19.61
C SER A 146 20.04 15.98 19.08
N MET A 147 18.97 15.66 19.84
CA MET A 147 17.96 14.73 19.34
C MET A 147 17.32 15.22 18.04
N TYR A 148 17.08 16.53 17.91
CA TYR A 148 16.55 17.16 16.72
C TYR A 148 17.45 16.96 15.50
N ASP A 149 18.73 17.26 15.63
CA ASP A 149 19.70 17.09 14.55
C ASP A 149 19.96 15.62 14.24
N ALA A 150 19.89 14.74 15.23
CA ALA A 150 19.99 13.31 15.04
C ALA A 150 18.84 12.74 14.19
N VAL A 151 17.61 13.24 14.36
CA VAL A 151 16.46 12.84 13.51
C VAL A 151 16.72 13.22 12.06
N LEU A 152 17.17 14.45 11.79
CA LEU A 152 17.53 14.89 10.43
C LEU A 152 18.67 14.05 9.86
N GLU A 153 19.72 13.80 10.66
CA GLU A 153 20.89 13.03 10.24
C GLU A 153 20.56 11.59 9.89
N VAL A 154 19.68 10.92 10.66
CA VAL A 154 19.21 9.57 10.35
C VAL A 154 18.41 9.56 9.05
N ASN A 155 17.60 10.59 8.78
CA ASN A 155 16.88 10.68 7.51
C ASN A 155 17.80 10.89 6.31
N HIS A 156 18.85 11.70 6.46
CA HIS A 156 19.92 11.83 5.47
C HIS A 156 20.62 10.49 5.23
N TRP A 157 20.93 9.73 6.28
CA TRP A 157 21.48 8.39 6.13
C TRP A 157 20.53 7.45 5.36
N CYS A 158 19.22 7.54 5.59
CA CYS A 158 18.25 6.76 4.81
C CYS A 158 18.27 7.16 3.34
N HIS A 159 18.38 8.45 3.00
CA HIS A 159 18.50 8.93 1.63
C HIS A 159 19.78 8.48 0.91
N GLU A 160 20.89 8.32 1.64
CA GLU A 160 22.11 7.69 1.10
C GLU A 160 21.88 6.23 0.65
N LYS A 161 20.89 5.55 1.24
CA LYS A 161 20.64 4.12 1.01
C LYS A 161 19.51 3.86 0.03
N VAL A 162 18.41 4.60 0.10
CA VAL A 162 17.16 4.28 -0.60
C VAL A 162 16.60 5.50 -1.31
N THR A 163 16.06 5.30 -2.49
CA THR A 163 15.26 6.26 -3.24
C THR A 163 13.89 5.70 -3.55
N TYR A 164 12.91 6.59 -3.73
CA TYR A 164 11.53 6.21 -4.03
C TYR A 164 11.42 5.44 -5.35
N GLN A 165 10.66 4.35 -5.33
CA GLN A 165 10.24 3.60 -6.50
C GLN A 165 8.89 2.93 -6.23
N PRO A 166 7.87 3.15 -7.09
CA PRO A 166 6.59 2.45 -6.98
C PRO A 166 6.77 0.93 -7.06
N SER A 167 5.97 0.20 -6.28
CA SER A 167 5.97 -1.26 -6.30
C SER A 167 4.65 -1.83 -5.77
N ASP A 168 4.55 -3.14 -5.61
CA ASP A 168 3.37 -3.82 -5.07
C ASP A 168 3.08 -3.47 -3.58
N ALA A 169 1.94 -3.94 -3.07
CA ALA A 169 1.47 -3.62 -1.72
C ALA A 169 2.29 -4.27 -0.59
N ARG A 170 3.08 -5.31 -0.87
CA ARG A 170 3.95 -5.95 0.12
C ARG A 170 5.06 -5.00 0.54
N THR A 171 5.32 -4.86 1.83
CA THR A 171 6.43 -4.04 2.33
C THR A 171 7.69 -4.90 2.52
N SER A 172 8.78 -4.53 1.86
CA SER A 172 10.09 -5.18 2.05
C SER A 172 10.65 -4.86 3.43
N SER A 173 11.50 -5.76 3.95
CA SER A 173 12.22 -5.50 5.20
C SER A 173 13.18 -4.31 5.08
N PRO A 174 13.55 -3.65 6.19
CA PRO A 174 14.51 -2.54 6.15
C PRO A 174 15.83 -2.90 5.47
N LEU A 175 16.40 -4.07 5.74
CA LEU A 175 17.65 -4.51 5.09
C LEU A 175 17.47 -4.86 3.61
N ALA A 176 16.32 -5.40 3.22
CA ALA A 176 16.02 -5.64 1.81
C ALA A 176 15.89 -4.32 1.04
N SER A 177 15.26 -3.29 1.63
CA SER A 177 15.18 -1.96 1.04
C SER A 177 16.57 -1.35 0.83
N VAL A 178 17.46 -1.43 1.82
CA VAL A 178 18.85 -0.99 1.70
C VAL A 178 19.60 -1.79 0.63
N LYS A 179 19.47 -3.12 0.61
CA LYS A 179 20.11 -3.99 -0.37
C LYS A 179 19.71 -3.66 -1.81
N THR A 180 18.47 -3.31 -2.02
CA THR A 180 17.94 -3.00 -3.36
C THR A 180 18.05 -1.53 -3.73
N ALA A 181 18.35 -0.65 -2.79
CA ALA A 181 18.40 0.81 -2.91
C ALA A 181 17.08 1.44 -3.42
N TYR A 182 15.95 0.72 -3.27
CA TYR A 182 14.61 1.16 -3.67
C TYR A 182 13.59 0.92 -2.56
N GLY A 183 12.62 1.83 -2.44
CA GLY A 183 11.45 1.68 -1.60
C GLY A 183 10.30 2.56 -2.09
N ARG A 184 9.04 2.12 -1.94
CA ARG A 184 7.89 3.03 -1.97
C ARG A 184 7.73 3.68 -0.59
N CYS A 185 6.81 4.61 -0.43
CA CYS A 185 6.59 5.32 0.84
C CYS A 185 6.42 4.38 2.07
N GLY A 186 5.84 3.18 1.86
CA GLY A 186 5.72 2.17 2.92
C GLY A 186 7.06 1.62 3.40
N GLU A 187 7.98 1.28 2.46
CA GLU A 187 9.33 0.82 2.76
C GLU A 187 10.20 1.94 3.34
N GLU A 188 10.17 3.13 2.74
CA GLU A 188 10.96 4.28 3.17
C GLU A 188 10.62 4.69 4.60
N SER A 189 9.31 4.78 4.92
CA SER A 189 8.88 5.08 6.29
C SER A 189 9.19 3.95 7.27
N THR A 190 9.10 2.69 6.87
CA THR A 190 9.52 1.54 7.68
C THR A 190 11.03 1.58 7.97
N LEU A 191 11.86 1.88 6.96
CA LEU A 191 13.30 2.03 7.09
C LEU A 191 13.67 3.15 8.08
N LEU A 192 13.07 4.33 7.91
CA LEU A 192 13.38 5.48 8.77
C LEU A 192 12.92 5.24 10.22
N VAL A 193 11.74 4.66 10.44
CA VAL A 193 11.28 4.30 11.80
C VAL A 193 12.22 3.27 12.43
N ALA A 194 12.63 2.23 11.69
CA ALA A 194 13.56 1.22 12.19
C ALA A 194 14.93 1.83 12.54
N ALA A 195 15.45 2.76 11.72
CA ALA A 195 16.71 3.44 11.93
C ALA A 195 16.67 4.37 13.17
N LEU A 196 15.61 5.17 13.32
CA LEU A 196 15.41 6.03 14.49
C LEU A 196 15.28 5.21 15.78
N ARG A 197 14.48 4.14 15.75
CA ARG A 197 14.33 3.24 16.91
C ARG A 197 15.64 2.53 17.27
N ALA A 198 16.47 2.22 16.28
CA ALA A 198 17.76 1.58 16.52
C ALA A 198 18.70 2.45 17.38
N VAL A 199 18.63 3.78 17.24
CA VAL A 199 19.39 4.74 18.06
C VAL A 199 18.58 5.30 19.25
N GLY A 200 17.48 4.65 19.59
CA GLY A 200 16.70 5.00 20.78
C GLY A 200 15.81 6.25 20.66
N ILE A 201 15.54 6.74 19.46
CA ILE A 201 14.61 7.83 19.19
C ILE A 201 13.22 7.27 18.98
N PRO A 202 12.20 7.68 19.77
CA PRO A 202 10.83 7.23 19.55
C PRO A 202 10.32 7.69 18.20
N ALA A 203 9.84 6.73 17.39
CA ALA A 203 9.34 7.01 16.06
C ALA A 203 8.14 6.13 15.72
N ARG A 204 7.24 6.68 14.89
CA ARG A 204 6.04 6.00 14.40
C ARG A 204 5.77 6.31 12.95
N GLN A 205 5.25 5.33 12.22
CA GLN A 205 4.73 5.54 10.88
C GLN A 205 3.35 6.18 10.99
N VAL A 206 3.14 7.24 10.22
CA VAL A 206 1.82 7.86 10.02
C VAL A 206 1.40 7.59 8.59
N TYR A 207 0.14 7.34 8.38
CA TYR A 207 -0.37 7.17 7.03
C TYR A 207 -1.76 7.76 6.85
N THR A 208 -2.00 8.24 5.64
CA THR A 208 -3.34 8.48 5.12
C THR A 208 -3.67 7.32 4.17
N PRO A 209 -4.66 6.49 4.50
CA PRO A 209 -5.00 5.33 3.67
C PRO A 209 -5.42 5.75 2.27
N ARG A 210 -6.07 6.90 2.14
CA ARG A 210 -6.52 7.51 0.90
C ARG A 210 -6.63 9.02 1.04
N TRP A 211 -6.11 9.75 0.07
CA TRP A 211 -6.34 11.19 -0.05
C TRP A 211 -7.77 11.49 -0.54
N ALA A 212 -8.35 12.59 -0.08
CA ALA A 212 -9.65 13.06 -0.59
C ALA A 212 -9.54 13.78 -1.94
N HIS A 213 -8.43 14.48 -2.18
CA HIS A 213 -8.26 15.38 -3.32
C HIS A 213 -7.53 14.73 -4.52
N THR A 214 -6.99 13.55 -4.37
CA THR A 214 -6.31 12.78 -5.43
C THR A 214 -6.46 11.29 -5.18
N ASP A 215 -6.40 10.48 -6.25
CA ASP A 215 -6.53 9.03 -6.16
C ASP A 215 -5.17 8.41 -5.82
N ASP A 216 -4.78 8.51 -4.56
CA ASP A 216 -3.51 8.04 -4.01
C ASP A 216 -3.60 7.88 -2.50
N ASN A 217 -2.52 7.39 -1.89
CA ASN A 217 -2.28 7.27 -0.47
C ASN A 217 -0.85 7.71 -0.13
N HIS A 218 -0.53 7.86 1.14
CA HIS A 218 0.85 8.16 1.54
C HIS A 218 1.14 7.68 2.97
N ALA A 219 2.42 7.36 3.21
CA ALA A 219 2.96 7.05 4.52
C ALA A 219 4.26 7.84 4.74
N TRP A 220 4.43 8.33 5.97
CA TRP A 220 5.59 9.09 6.40
C TRP A 220 5.92 8.82 7.87
N VAL A 221 6.79 9.60 8.47
CA VAL A 221 7.28 9.35 9.83
C VAL A 221 7.01 10.54 10.75
N GLU A 222 6.62 10.25 11.98
CA GLU A 222 6.75 11.16 13.11
C GLU A 222 7.84 10.66 14.06
N ALA A 223 8.72 11.56 14.48
CA ALA A 223 9.74 11.35 15.50
C ALA A 223 9.44 12.21 16.72
N TRP A 224 9.57 11.64 17.91
CA TRP A 224 9.45 12.35 19.16
C TRP A 224 10.79 12.98 19.53
N VAL A 225 10.79 14.30 19.75
CA VAL A 225 11.97 15.08 20.14
C VAL A 225 11.60 15.96 21.32
N ASP A 226 12.23 15.73 22.45
CA ASP A 226 12.14 16.56 23.66
C ASP A 226 10.69 16.96 24.06
N GLY A 227 9.78 15.99 24.04
CA GLY A 227 8.40 16.17 24.46
C GLY A 227 7.40 16.48 23.35
N LYS A 228 7.83 16.53 22.08
CA LYS A 228 6.98 16.86 20.92
C LYS A 228 7.16 15.88 19.78
N TRP A 229 6.08 15.63 19.05
CA TRP A 229 6.10 14.90 17.79
C TRP A 229 6.36 15.86 16.63
N TYR A 230 7.30 15.49 15.77
CA TYR A 230 7.65 16.20 14.54
C TYR A 230 7.54 15.23 13.38
N PHE A 231 6.99 15.68 12.26
CA PHE A 231 6.91 14.86 11.07
C PHE A 231 8.03 15.16 10.05
N LEU A 232 8.32 14.18 9.21
CA LEU A 232 9.29 14.29 8.12
C LEU A 232 8.96 13.27 7.01
N GLY A 233 9.32 13.61 5.78
CA GLY A 233 9.33 12.67 4.65
C GLY A 233 10.45 11.67 4.82
N ALA A 234 10.13 10.37 4.70
CA ALA A 234 11.11 9.33 4.88
C ALA A 234 12.01 9.21 3.65
N CYS A 235 13.30 9.11 3.85
CA CYS A 235 14.32 9.12 2.79
C CYS A 235 14.29 10.39 1.89
N GLU A 236 13.59 11.42 2.32
CA GLU A 236 13.44 12.70 1.62
C GLU A 236 13.77 13.85 2.60
N PRO A 237 15.03 13.99 3.06
CA PRO A 237 15.37 14.94 4.11
C PRO A 237 15.24 16.39 3.67
N GLU A 238 14.60 17.16 4.51
CA GLU A 238 14.43 18.60 4.41
C GLU A 238 15.34 19.32 5.43
N PRO A 239 15.63 20.60 5.26
CA PRO A 239 16.50 21.34 6.19
C PRO A 239 16.00 21.41 7.64
N VAL A 240 14.69 21.25 7.84
CA VAL A 240 14.03 21.34 9.14
C VAL A 240 12.90 20.33 9.26
N LEU A 241 12.59 19.90 10.48
CA LEU A 241 11.43 19.05 10.76
C LEU A 241 10.11 19.81 10.52
N ASN A 242 9.01 19.08 10.34
CA ASN A 242 7.69 19.57 9.94
C ASN A 242 7.66 20.22 8.54
N LYS A 243 8.70 20.03 7.75
CA LYS A 243 8.73 20.35 6.32
C LYS A 243 8.86 19.06 5.53
N ALA A 244 7.99 18.90 4.55
CA ALA A 244 8.01 17.80 3.60
C ALA A 244 7.25 18.23 2.34
N TRP A 245 7.53 17.61 1.22
CA TRP A 245 6.86 17.90 -0.04
C TRP A 245 5.34 17.75 0.03
N PHE A 246 4.85 16.87 0.91
CA PHE A 246 3.42 16.59 1.07
C PHE A 246 2.69 17.52 2.04
N ASN A 247 3.31 18.57 2.57
CA ASN A 247 2.64 19.51 3.50
C ASN A 247 1.30 20.02 2.94
N SER A 248 1.29 20.41 1.66
CA SER A 248 0.07 20.86 0.99
C SER A 248 -1.03 19.78 1.00
N SER A 249 -0.67 18.54 0.63
CA SER A 249 -1.60 17.41 0.62
C SER A 249 -2.04 17.00 2.02
N ALA A 250 -1.11 17.01 3.00
CA ALA A 250 -1.43 16.70 4.38
C ALA A 250 -2.42 17.71 4.98
N SER A 251 -2.31 19.01 4.62
CA SER A 251 -3.26 20.03 5.06
C SER A 251 -4.68 19.83 4.51
N ARG A 252 -4.86 18.96 3.52
CA ARG A 252 -6.12 18.55 2.89
C ARG A 252 -6.56 17.13 3.29
N GLY A 253 -5.93 16.54 4.28
CA GLY A 253 -6.25 15.18 4.71
C GLY A 253 -7.60 15.08 5.42
N MET A 254 -8.34 14.01 5.12
CA MET A 254 -9.56 13.65 5.85
C MET A 254 -9.24 12.86 7.12
N MET A 255 -8.25 11.96 7.04
CA MET A 255 -7.82 11.11 8.14
C MET A 255 -6.34 10.78 8.02
N MET A 256 -5.58 11.04 9.07
CA MET A 256 -4.23 10.51 9.30
C MET A 256 -4.23 9.75 10.60
N HIS A 257 -3.66 8.57 10.58
CA HIS A 257 -3.64 7.72 11.75
C HIS A 257 -2.34 6.94 11.86
N THR A 258 -2.11 6.39 13.03
CA THR A 258 -1.01 5.49 13.31
C THR A 258 -1.47 4.36 14.23
N LYS A 259 -0.87 3.19 14.06
CA LYS A 259 -1.07 2.03 14.92
C LYS A 259 0.06 1.99 15.93
N VAL A 260 -0.26 2.28 17.18
CA VAL A 260 0.69 2.26 18.29
C VAL A 260 0.71 0.88 18.91
N PHE A 261 1.86 0.25 18.97
CA PHE A 261 2.05 -1.10 19.52
C PHE A 261 1.58 -1.18 20.97
N GLY A 262 0.75 -2.16 21.28
CA GLY A 262 0.24 -2.41 22.61
C GLY A 262 -0.91 -1.51 23.05
N ARG A 263 -1.16 -1.48 24.35
CA ARG A 263 -2.22 -0.71 24.98
C ARG A 263 -1.70 0.70 25.30
N TYR A 264 -1.83 1.60 24.34
CA TYR A 264 -1.39 2.99 24.48
C TYR A 264 -2.53 3.88 25.04
N ASP A 265 -2.17 4.79 25.95
CA ASP A 265 -3.07 5.71 26.66
C ASP A 265 -2.68 7.19 26.48
N GLY A 266 -2.12 7.55 25.34
CA GLY A 266 -1.77 8.93 25.00
C GLY A 266 -2.98 9.85 24.81
N PRO A 267 -2.72 11.14 24.57
CA PRO A 267 -3.77 12.18 24.51
C PRO A 267 -4.59 12.17 23.22
N GLU A 268 -4.15 11.45 22.20
CA GLU A 268 -4.79 11.44 20.88
C GLU A 268 -6.13 10.70 20.91
N GLN A 269 -7.05 11.08 20.00
CA GLN A 269 -8.32 10.36 19.84
C GLN A 269 -8.08 8.91 19.42
N VAL A 270 -8.57 7.98 20.21
CA VAL A 270 -8.50 6.54 19.89
C VAL A 270 -9.57 6.20 18.87
N LEU A 271 -9.15 5.61 17.74
CA LEU A 271 -10.02 5.07 16.68
C LEU A 271 -10.45 3.64 16.99
N GLY A 272 -9.57 2.87 17.62
CA GLY A 272 -9.83 1.50 17.98
C GLY A 272 -8.73 0.91 18.86
N ARG A 273 -9.10 -0.09 19.63
CA ARG A 273 -8.15 -0.89 20.44
C ARG A 273 -8.29 -2.35 20.05
N THR A 274 -7.17 -2.98 19.87
CA THR A 274 -7.04 -4.42 19.66
C THR A 274 -6.12 -5.00 20.73
N PRO A 275 -6.04 -6.29 20.90
CA PRO A 275 -5.02 -6.88 21.78
C PRO A 275 -3.58 -6.55 21.39
N CYS A 276 -3.33 -6.16 20.12
CA CYS A 276 -1.98 -5.96 19.60
C CYS A 276 -1.59 -4.48 19.49
N TYR A 277 -2.54 -3.58 19.24
CA TYR A 277 -2.25 -2.17 19.06
C TYR A 277 -3.44 -1.27 19.44
N THR A 278 -3.12 -0.02 19.69
CA THR A 278 -4.09 1.08 19.78
C THR A 278 -3.96 1.94 18.52
N GLU A 279 -5.05 2.11 17.78
CA GLU A 279 -5.08 3.00 16.62
C GLU A 279 -5.53 4.39 17.05
N ILE A 280 -4.75 5.41 16.69
CA ILE A 280 -4.96 6.81 17.11
C ILE A 280 -5.06 7.74 15.91
N ASN A 281 -5.89 8.76 16.04
CA ASN A 281 -6.10 9.83 15.07
C ASN A 281 -5.10 10.96 15.31
N VAL A 282 -4.27 11.25 14.33
CA VAL A 282 -3.27 12.33 14.37
C VAL A 282 -3.56 13.43 13.32
N THR A 283 -4.74 13.43 12.72
CA THR A 283 -5.13 14.35 11.63
C THR A 283 -4.95 15.82 12.03
N SER A 284 -5.23 16.17 13.30
CA SER A 284 -5.09 17.54 13.82
C SER A 284 -3.67 18.08 13.80
N HIS A 285 -2.63 17.22 13.68
CA HIS A 285 -1.24 17.66 13.52
C HIS A 285 -0.98 18.29 12.14
N TYR A 286 -1.83 18.01 11.17
CA TYR A 286 -1.61 18.33 9.75
C TYR A 286 -2.68 19.22 9.14
N ALA A 287 -3.95 18.99 9.49
CA ALA A 287 -5.10 19.61 8.86
C ALA A 287 -6.10 20.17 9.89
N PRO A 288 -6.86 21.20 9.53
CA PRO A 288 -8.00 21.64 10.33
C PRO A 288 -9.06 20.53 10.40
N VAL A 289 -9.45 20.14 11.59
CA VAL A 289 -10.45 19.10 11.84
C VAL A 289 -11.74 19.67 12.39
N SER A 290 -12.81 18.87 12.28
CA SER A 290 -14.08 19.10 12.97
C SER A 290 -14.69 17.76 13.37
N ASP A 291 -15.39 17.76 14.51
CA ASP A 291 -16.08 16.57 14.98
C ASP A 291 -17.39 16.36 14.23
N VAL A 292 -17.66 15.12 13.88
CA VAL A 292 -18.91 14.64 13.33
C VAL A 292 -19.52 13.67 14.32
N GLN A 293 -20.75 13.92 14.72
CA GLN A 293 -21.55 13.01 15.54
C GLN A 293 -22.56 12.31 14.64
N VAL A 294 -22.51 10.99 14.59
CA VAL A 294 -23.43 10.16 13.79
C VAL A 294 -24.37 9.41 14.72
N LYS A 295 -25.67 9.52 14.47
CA LYS A 295 -26.72 8.77 15.14
C LYS A 295 -27.32 7.74 14.18
N VAL A 296 -27.17 6.48 14.48
CA VAL A 296 -27.74 5.38 13.73
C VAL A 296 -29.12 5.03 14.29
N VAL A 297 -30.11 4.97 13.43
CA VAL A 297 -31.50 4.65 13.80
C VAL A 297 -32.10 3.63 12.82
N ASN A 298 -33.06 2.86 13.28
CA ASN A 298 -33.86 2.00 12.41
C ASN A 298 -34.98 2.79 11.70
N LYS A 299 -35.76 2.14 10.83
CA LYS A 299 -36.89 2.75 10.09
C LYS A 299 -37.94 3.43 10.99
N LYS A 300 -38.08 3.01 12.24
CA LYS A 300 -38.99 3.58 13.22
C LYS A 300 -38.39 4.77 13.99
N GLY A 301 -37.12 5.12 13.71
CA GLY A 301 -36.41 6.20 14.40
C GLY A 301 -35.78 5.80 15.74
N ALA A 302 -35.86 4.55 16.16
CA ALA A 302 -35.22 4.08 17.38
C ALA A 302 -33.70 3.91 17.15
N PRO A 303 -32.85 4.26 18.14
CA PRO A 303 -31.41 4.04 18.12
C PRO A 303 -31.06 2.58 17.87
N VAL A 304 -29.93 2.34 17.20
CA VAL A 304 -29.39 0.98 16.95
C VAL A 304 -28.01 0.87 17.62
N PRO A 305 -27.95 0.44 18.88
CA PRO A 305 -26.68 0.16 19.57
C PRO A 305 -25.89 -0.93 18.86
N GLY A 306 -24.56 -0.81 18.89
CA GLY A 306 -23.67 -1.78 18.29
C GLY A 306 -23.67 -1.79 16.75
N ALA A 307 -24.38 -0.88 16.09
CA ALA A 307 -24.28 -0.70 14.64
C ALA A 307 -22.85 -0.34 14.28
N ARG A 308 -22.32 -1.00 13.22
CA ARG A 308 -21.04 -0.60 12.66
C ARG A 308 -21.22 0.65 11.81
N VAL A 309 -20.37 1.66 12.03
CA VAL A 309 -20.38 2.93 11.30
C VAL A 309 -19.04 3.12 10.63
N GLN A 310 -19.04 3.15 9.31
CA GLN A 310 -17.87 3.33 8.48
C GLN A 310 -17.83 4.74 7.91
N PHE A 311 -16.72 5.44 8.09
CA PHE A 311 -16.43 6.73 7.50
C PHE A 311 -15.61 6.52 6.23
N LYS A 312 -16.16 6.86 5.07
CA LYS A 312 -15.65 6.47 3.76
C LYS A 312 -15.31 7.70 2.91
N VAL A 313 -14.06 7.78 2.45
CA VAL A 313 -13.61 8.79 1.48
C VAL A 313 -13.77 8.25 0.06
N TYR A 314 -14.11 9.14 -0.89
CA TYR A 314 -14.03 8.78 -2.30
C TYR A 314 -12.58 8.77 -2.78
N ASN A 315 -12.16 7.63 -3.33
CA ASN A 315 -10.83 7.48 -3.91
C ASN A 315 -10.83 6.24 -4.83
N TYR A 316 -10.24 6.33 -6.01
CA TYR A 316 -10.25 5.26 -7.02
C TYR A 316 -11.67 4.74 -7.36
N ALA A 317 -12.59 5.63 -7.64
CA ALA A 317 -14.00 5.32 -7.89
C ALA A 317 -14.63 4.37 -6.85
N GLU A 318 -14.16 4.43 -5.61
CA GLU A 318 -14.64 3.67 -4.47
C GLU A 318 -14.90 4.61 -3.29
N PHE A 319 -15.88 4.29 -2.46
CA PHE A 319 -16.01 4.86 -1.12
C PHE A 319 -15.20 4.00 -0.15
N TYR A 320 -13.91 4.33 -0.03
CA TYR A 320 -12.95 3.60 0.80
C TYR A 320 -13.11 3.92 2.29
N THR A 321 -13.10 2.90 3.15
CA THR A 321 -13.27 3.07 4.60
C THR A 321 -12.00 3.59 5.26
N LEU A 322 -12.06 4.82 5.82
CA LEU A 322 -10.98 5.42 6.61
C LEU A 322 -11.00 4.95 8.08
N ALA A 323 -12.20 4.86 8.65
CA ALA A 323 -12.40 4.41 10.04
C ALA A 323 -13.70 3.63 10.16
N SER A 324 -13.73 2.67 11.07
CA SER A 324 -14.91 1.88 11.39
C SER A 324 -15.11 1.87 12.91
N LEU A 325 -16.21 2.44 13.37
CA LEU A 325 -16.55 2.54 14.79
C LEU A 325 -17.86 1.80 15.07
N GLN A 326 -18.05 1.42 16.33
CA GLN A 326 -19.32 0.84 16.78
C GLN A 326 -20.15 1.88 17.54
N ALA A 327 -21.43 1.93 17.23
CA ALA A 327 -22.37 2.80 17.91
C ALA A 327 -22.53 2.38 19.38
N ASP A 328 -22.54 3.37 20.26
CA ASP A 328 -22.74 3.19 21.70
C ASP A 328 -24.16 2.74 22.05
N SER A 329 -24.48 2.65 23.34
CA SER A 329 -25.81 2.27 23.85
C SER A 329 -26.94 3.21 23.38
N THR A 330 -26.59 4.43 22.91
CA THR A 330 -27.54 5.43 22.39
C THR A 330 -27.60 5.46 20.88
N GLY A 331 -26.87 4.55 20.21
CA GLY A 331 -26.76 4.48 18.74
C GLY A 331 -25.85 5.55 18.14
N GLN A 332 -24.89 6.10 18.89
CA GLN A 332 -24.07 7.21 18.46
C GLN A 332 -22.59 6.85 18.34
N VAL A 333 -21.89 7.51 17.43
CA VAL A 333 -20.42 7.57 17.33
C VAL A 333 -19.97 9.00 17.09
N ARG A 334 -18.74 9.32 17.53
CA ARG A 334 -18.11 10.62 17.29
C ARG A 334 -16.72 10.43 16.72
N LEU A 335 -16.39 11.17 15.66
CA LEU A 335 -15.09 11.13 15.01
C LEU A 335 -14.66 12.52 14.56
N SER A 336 -13.39 12.87 14.82
CA SER A 336 -12.75 14.09 14.33
C SER A 336 -12.13 13.84 12.96
N LEU A 337 -12.46 14.65 11.96
CA LEU A 337 -12.09 14.48 10.55
C LEU A 337 -11.66 15.81 9.93
N GLY A 338 -10.88 15.77 8.85
CA GLY A 338 -10.61 16.93 7.99
C GLY A 338 -11.89 17.50 7.38
N ARG A 339 -11.88 18.81 7.10
CA ARG A 339 -13.06 19.60 6.68
C ARG A 339 -13.38 19.42 5.18
N GLY A 340 -13.88 18.26 4.80
CA GLY A 340 -14.30 17.92 3.45
C GLY A 340 -15.52 17.01 3.45
N ASP A 341 -15.92 16.53 2.29
CA ASP A 341 -17.05 15.63 2.15
C ASP A 341 -16.63 14.17 2.36
N ILE A 342 -17.48 13.42 3.09
CA ILE A 342 -17.28 12.00 3.38
C ILE A 342 -18.62 11.26 3.27
N MET A 343 -18.58 9.99 2.95
CA MET A 343 -19.73 9.08 3.02
C MET A 343 -19.71 8.36 4.35
N VAL A 344 -20.78 8.45 5.10
CA VAL A 344 -21.02 7.64 6.29
C VAL A 344 -21.91 6.46 5.89
N TRP A 345 -21.43 5.26 6.09
CA TRP A 345 -22.12 4.00 5.85
C TRP A 345 -22.33 3.26 7.17
N ALA A 346 -23.56 2.95 7.52
CA ALA A 346 -23.86 2.18 8.72
C ALA A 346 -24.54 0.88 8.37
N ASP A 347 -24.23 -0.17 9.10
CA ASP A 347 -24.84 -1.50 8.97
C ASP A 347 -25.06 -2.19 10.31
N HIS A 348 -26.08 -3.03 10.36
CA HIS A 348 -26.40 -3.87 11.49
C HIS A 348 -27.25 -5.06 11.05
N GLN A 349 -26.82 -6.29 11.33
CA GLN A 349 -27.57 -7.52 11.05
C GLN A 349 -28.16 -7.59 9.61
N GLY A 350 -27.34 -7.24 8.61
CA GLY A 350 -27.70 -7.30 7.20
C GLY A 350 -28.57 -6.14 6.69
N THR A 351 -29.02 -5.24 7.56
CA THR A 351 -29.61 -3.96 7.17
C THR A 351 -28.53 -2.87 7.10
N PHE A 352 -28.66 -1.91 6.20
CA PHE A 352 -27.71 -0.83 6.07
C PHE A 352 -28.37 0.51 5.69
N GLY A 353 -27.59 1.56 5.82
CA GLY A 353 -27.94 2.91 5.40
C GLY A 353 -26.69 3.74 5.17
N PHE A 354 -26.82 4.83 4.46
CA PHE A 354 -25.71 5.74 4.20
C PHE A 354 -26.16 7.18 4.05
N SER A 355 -25.25 8.12 4.33
CA SER A 355 -25.45 9.55 4.17
C SER A 355 -24.15 10.23 3.77
N LYS A 356 -24.20 11.18 2.84
CA LYS A 356 -23.10 12.12 2.60
C LYS A 356 -23.04 13.11 3.76
N VAL A 357 -21.85 13.47 4.20
CA VAL A 357 -21.58 14.42 5.27
C VAL A 357 -20.53 15.42 4.81
N SER A 358 -20.79 16.71 5.00
CA SER A 358 -19.84 17.79 4.78
C SER A 358 -19.24 18.19 6.14
N VAL A 359 -18.07 17.66 6.47
CA VAL A 359 -17.39 17.87 7.74
C VAL A 359 -17.09 19.36 7.98
N GLY A 360 -17.47 19.87 9.13
CA GLY A 360 -17.35 21.29 9.47
C GLY A 360 -18.56 22.14 9.06
N LYS A 361 -19.54 21.53 8.37
CA LYS A 361 -20.86 22.13 8.10
C LYS A 361 -21.95 21.32 8.79
N ASP A 362 -21.90 19.99 8.66
CA ASP A 362 -22.84 19.05 9.25
C ASP A 362 -22.24 18.52 10.55
N SER A 363 -22.79 18.90 11.71
CA SER A 363 -22.30 18.46 13.03
C SER A 363 -23.00 17.19 13.52
N ASP A 364 -24.32 17.10 13.26
CA ASP A 364 -25.20 16.02 13.70
C ASP A 364 -25.78 15.29 12.48
N VAL A 365 -25.35 14.05 12.30
CA VAL A 365 -25.72 13.24 11.15
C VAL A 365 -26.61 12.07 11.59
N ARG A 366 -27.74 11.91 10.92
CA ARG A 366 -28.63 10.77 11.15
C ARG A 366 -28.53 9.79 9.98
N VAL A 367 -28.16 8.54 10.27
CA VAL A 367 -28.17 7.43 9.31
C VAL A 367 -29.32 6.47 9.66
N VAL A 368 -30.21 6.24 8.71
CA VAL A 368 -31.34 5.33 8.87
C VAL A 368 -30.99 3.99 8.23
N LEU A 369 -31.05 2.91 9.01
CA LEU A 369 -30.93 1.53 8.50
C LEU A 369 -32.25 1.10 7.87
N ASP A 370 -32.49 1.48 6.63
CA ASP A 370 -33.73 1.24 5.89
C ASP A 370 -33.55 0.34 4.66
N LYS A 371 -32.33 -0.06 4.34
CA LYS A 371 -31.99 -0.87 3.17
C LYS A 371 -31.66 -2.30 3.56
N THR A 372 -32.09 -3.24 2.74
CA THR A 372 -31.87 -4.67 2.89
C THR A 372 -31.21 -5.24 1.64
N SER A 373 -30.91 -6.53 1.62
CA SER A 373 -30.38 -7.25 0.45
C SER A 373 -31.27 -7.17 -0.81
N ASP A 374 -32.52 -6.74 -0.69
CA ASP A 374 -33.44 -6.59 -1.82
C ASP A 374 -33.52 -5.14 -2.34
N TRP A 375 -32.89 -4.20 -1.66
CA TRP A 375 -32.93 -2.80 -2.06
C TRP A 375 -32.09 -2.56 -3.34
N SER A 376 -32.61 -1.77 -4.25
CA SER A 376 -31.89 -1.28 -5.42
C SER A 376 -32.20 0.20 -5.65
N GLY A 377 -31.23 0.93 -6.18
CA GLY A 377 -31.39 2.37 -6.44
C GLY A 377 -30.09 3.02 -6.85
N GLY A 378 -30.16 4.30 -7.24
CA GLY A 378 -29.00 5.09 -7.63
C GLY A 378 -29.05 6.50 -7.08
N LEU A 379 -27.88 7.07 -6.81
CA LEU A 379 -27.71 8.41 -6.24
C LEU A 379 -26.49 9.08 -6.86
N ASP A 380 -26.67 10.34 -7.31
CA ASP A 380 -25.56 11.20 -7.72
C ASP A 380 -25.03 11.95 -6.50
N ILE A 381 -23.70 12.01 -6.37
CA ILE A 381 -23.04 12.56 -5.20
C ILE A 381 -21.86 13.42 -5.66
N ASP A 382 -21.90 14.69 -5.29
CA ASP A 382 -20.76 15.59 -5.45
C ASP A 382 -19.90 15.52 -4.20
N ILE A 383 -18.60 15.33 -4.38
CA ILE A 383 -17.61 15.26 -3.29
C ILE A 383 -16.71 16.48 -3.40
N VAL A 384 -16.61 17.22 -2.31
CA VAL A 384 -15.70 18.36 -2.17
C VAL A 384 -14.62 18.01 -1.16
N PRO A 385 -13.34 17.95 -1.56
CA PRO A 385 -12.25 17.64 -0.63
C PRO A 385 -11.97 18.84 0.31
N PRO A 386 -11.22 18.65 1.39
CA PRO A 386 -10.73 19.74 2.22
C PRO A 386 -9.94 20.75 1.41
N ARG A 387 -10.04 22.03 1.79
CA ARG A 387 -9.22 23.09 1.20
C ARG A 387 -7.78 23.03 1.75
N GLN A 388 -6.85 23.44 0.92
CA GLN A 388 -5.46 23.60 1.38
C GLN A 388 -5.37 24.66 2.47
N SER A 389 -4.61 24.36 3.50
CA SER A 389 -4.35 25.26 4.62
C SER A 389 -2.94 25.02 5.17
N GLY A 390 -2.48 25.89 6.05
CA GLY A 390 -1.26 25.68 6.80
C GLY A 390 -0.11 26.59 6.34
N ASN A 391 0.77 26.89 7.30
CA ASN A 391 2.02 27.62 7.11
C ASN A 391 3.17 26.63 7.07
N LEU A 392 3.98 26.70 6.05
CA LEU A 392 5.25 25.97 6.00
C LEU A 392 6.25 26.55 7.01
N PRO A 393 7.09 25.73 7.65
CA PRO A 393 8.24 26.22 8.39
C PRO A 393 9.09 27.14 7.50
N LYS A 394 9.58 28.23 8.07
CA LYS A 394 10.49 29.14 7.36
C LYS A 394 11.87 28.49 7.29
N VAL A 395 12.44 28.50 6.10
CA VAL A 395 13.78 28.02 5.80
C VAL A 395 14.52 29.13 5.07
N SER A 396 15.80 29.38 5.40
CA SER A 396 16.60 30.35 4.66
C SER A 396 17.11 29.77 3.35
N GLU A 397 17.48 30.64 2.40
CA GLU A 397 18.07 30.22 1.13
C GLU A 397 19.37 29.44 1.34
N GLU A 398 20.16 29.80 2.32
CA GLU A 398 21.40 29.10 2.69
C GLU A 398 21.12 27.68 3.16
N GLN A 399 20.06 27.47 3.98
CA GLN A 399 19.66 26.14 4.43
C GLN A 399 19.15 25.28 3.27
N GLU A 400 18.36 25.85 2.36
CA GLU A 400 17.89 25.15 1.15
C GLU A 400 19.08 24.75 0.25
N ASP A 401 20.01 25.65 0.00
CA ASP A 401 21.18 25.39 -0.85
C ASP A 401 22.13 24.36 -0.20
N ALA A 402 22.32 24.42 1.11
CA ALA A 402 23.12 23.44 1.84
C ALA A 402 22.47 22.04 1.73
N ASN A 403 21.14 21.95 1.92
CA ASN A 403 20.42 20.71 1.79
C ASN A 403 20.50 20.13 0.37
N LYS A 404 20.31 20.95 -0.67
CA LYS A 404 20.45 20.51 -2.07
C LYS A 404 21.84 19.95 -2.38
N LYS A 405 22.89 20.61 -1.91
CA LYS A 405 24.27 20.13 -2.07
C LYS A 405 24.48 18.79 -1.37
N ARG A 406 23.91 18.65 -0.18
CA ARG A 406 23.99 17.41 0.61
C ARG A 406 23.25 16.27 -0.09
N LEU A 407 22.02 16.49 -0.54
CA LEU A 407 21.25 15.52 -1.30
C LEU A 407 21.98 15.04 -2.56
N ALA A 408 22.61 15.98 -3.31
CA ALA A 408 23.39 15.61 -4.48
C ALA A 408 24.60 14.72 -4.14
N TYR A 409 25.26 14.97 -3.01
CA TYR A 409 26.31 14.10 -2.50
C TYR A 409 25.77 12.72 -2.11
N GLU A 410 24.67 12.65 -1.38
CA GLU A 410 24.02 11.40 -0.95
C GLU A 410 23.53 10.57 -2.13
N ASP A 411 23.00 11.23 -3.17
CA ASP A 411 22.69 10.59 -4.46
C ASP A 411 23.95 9.96 -5.08
N SER A 412 25.10 10.64 -5.02
CA SER A 412 26.35 10.08 -5.53
C SER A 412 26.80 8.85 -4.77
N VAL A 413 26.61 8.82 -3.45
CA VAL A 413 26.91 7.66 -2.58
C VAL A 413 26.03 6.47 -2.96
N ARG A 414 24.71 6.69 -3.07
CA ARG A 414 23.77 5.64 -3.48
C ARG A 414 24.06 5.13 -4.89
N ASN A 415 24.31 6.04 -5.83
CA ASN A 415 24.62 5.69 -7.22
C ASN A 415 25.92 4.89 -7.33
N ALA A 416 26.95 5.20 -6.52
CA ALA A 416 28.17 4.41 -6.45
C ALA A 416 27.90 2.97 -5.97
N TYR A 417 26.99 2.78 -5.01
CA TYR A 417 26.55 1.45 -4.61
C TYR A 417 25.79 0.73 -5.74
N VAL A 418 24.84 1.40 -6.38
CA VAL A 418 24.05 0.83 -7.49
C VAL A 418 24.96 0.46 -8.67
N ALA A 419 26.02 1.22 -8.93
CA ALA A 419 27.00 0.92 -9.96
C ALA A 419 27.80 -0.38 -9.71
N THR A 420 27.71 -0.97 -8.50
CA THR A 420 28.28 -2.29 -8.23
C THR A 420 27.42 -3.44 -8.73
N PHE A 421 26.17 -3.18 -9.16
CA PHE A 421 25.32 -4.20 -9.74
C PHE A 421 25.80 -4.57 -11.14
N PRO A 422 25.62 -5.82 -11.60
CA PRO A 422 26.10 -6.24 -12.91
C PRO A 422 25.43 -5.42 -14.01
N ASP A 423 26.24 -4.87 -14.89
CA ASP A 423 25.77 -4.19 -16.10
C ASP A 423 25.22 -5.19 -17.11
N HIS A 424 24.58 -4.68 -18.15
CA HIS A 424 23.93 -5.50 -19.18
C HIS A 424 24.92 -6.45 -19.88
N GLU A 425 26.18 -6.05 -20.11
CA GLU A 425 27.16 -6.92 -20.74
C GLU A 425 27.59 -8.06 -19.80
N SER A 426 27.83 -7.78 -18.53
CA SER A 426 28.12 -8.80 -17.53
C SER A 426 26.99 -9.81 -17.37
N GLN A 427 25.72 -9.33 -17.36
CA GLN A 427 24.52 -10.18 -17.36
C GLN A 427 24.43 -11.06 -18.59
N ARG A 428 24.72 -10.49 -19.77
CA ARG A 428 24.72 -11.21 -21.05
C ARG A 428 25.79 -12.30 -21.09
N GLN A 429 27.01 -12.01 -20.63
CA GLN A 429 28.08 -12.99 -20.55
C GLN A 429 27.72 -14.12 -19.57
N PHE A 430 27.11 -13.81 -18.45
CA PHE A 430 26.64 -14.79 -17.49
C PHE A 430 25.61 -15.74 -18.13
N ALA A 431 24.62 -15.19 -18.86
CA ALA A 431 23.60 -15.98 -19.57
C ALA A 431 24.21 -16.91 -20.62
N LEU A 432 25.16 -16.41 -21.41
CA LEU A 432 25.89 -17.20 -22.41
C LEU A 432 26.71 -18.32 -21.77
N HIS A 433 27.39 -18.05 -20.65
CA HIS A 433 28.13 -19.05 -19.90
C HIS A 433 27.23 -20.21 -19.44
N LEU A 434 26.00 -19.90 -19.02
CA LEU A 434 25.01 -20.91 -18.62
C LEU A 434 24.25 -21.54 -19.81
N GLN A 435 24.48 -21.08 -21.03
CA GLN A 435 23.79 -21.50 -22.24
C GLN A 435 22.25 -21.33 -22.12
N GLN A 436 21.80 -20.22 -21.50
CA GLN A 436 20.40 -19.90 -21.27
C GLN A 436 19.92 -18.72 -22.13
N ASP A 437 18.59 -18.51 -22.16
CA ASP A 437 17.98 -17.36 -22.83
C ASP A 437 18.54 -16.04 -22.26
N THR A 438 19.29 -15.33 -23.10
CA THR A 438 19.99 -14.11 -22.72
C THR A 438 19.02 -13.00 -22.32
N ALA A 439 17.92 -12.83 -23.05
CA ALA A 439 16.95 -11.76 -22.76
C ALA A 439 16.26 -12.00 -21.43
N LEU A 440 15.85 -13.24 -21.16
CA LEU A 440 15.20 -13.61 -19.91
C LEU A 440 16.16 -13.47 -18.71
N VAL A 441 17.38 -13.99 -18.81
CA VAL A 441 18.36 -13.89 -17.71
C VAL A 441 18.74 -12.44 -17.43
N CYS A 442 18.97 -11.61 -18.46
CA CYS A 442 19.24 -10.17 -18.27
C CYS A 442 18.06 -9.48 -17.57
N ARG A 443 16.83 -9.73 -17.99
CA ARG A 443 15.63 -9.19 -17.33
C ARG A 443 15.57 -9.57 -15.86
N LEU A 444 15.78 -10.85 -15.51
CA LEU A 444 15.74 -11.35 -14.14
C LEU A 444 16.83 -10.71 -13.27
N LEU A 445 18.06 -10.62 -13.76
CA LEU A 445 19.17 -10.01 -13.02
C LEU A 445 19.01 -8.50 -12.86
N THR A 446 18.51 -7.81 -13.88
CA THR A 446 18.18 -6.38 -13.79
C THR A 446 17.10 -6.15 -12.74
N ALA A 447 16.02 -6.93 -12.76
CA ALA A 447 14.92 -6.82 -11.81
C ALA A 447 15.35 -7.14 -10.38
N SER A 448 16.32 -8.05 -10.17
CA SER A 448 16.80 -8.45 -8.84
C SER A 448 17.65 -7.41 -8.13
N ARG A 449 18.19 -6.41 -8.86
CA ARG A 449 19.03 -5.35 -8.29
C ARG A 449 20.12 -5.91 -7.36
N GLY A 450 20.28 -5.41 -6.14
CA GLY A 450 21.28 -5.86 -5.16
C GLY A 450 21.14 -7.33 -4.72
N ASN A 451 20.07 -8.02 -5.10
CA ASN A 451 19.92 -9.47 -4.85
C ASN A 451 20.48 -10.35 -5.98
N TYR A 452 21.07 -9.75 -7.00
CA TYR A 452 21.60 -10.46 -8.18
C TYR A 452 22.51 -11.64 -7.86
N ALA A 453 23.36 -11.52 -6.85
CA ALA A 453 24.29 -12.57 -6.44
C ALA A 453 23.56 -13.85 -5.96
N THR A 454 22.42 -13.70 -5.31
CA THR A 454 21.57 -14.84 -4.89
C THR A 454 21.04 -15.58 -6.13
N LEU A 455 20.53 -14.85 -7.12
CA LEU A 455 20.00 -15.44 -8.35
C LEU A 455 21.10 -16.09 -9.21
N GLN A 456 22.25 -15.42 -9.35
CA GLN A 456 23.39 -15.96 -10.09
C GLN A 456 23.87 -17.26 -9.46
N ARG A 457 24.04 -17.30 -8.14
CA ARG A 457 24.41 -18.51 -7.42
C ARG A 457 23.39 -19.63 -7.64
N PHE A 458 22.10 -19.34 -7.41
CA PHE A 458 21.04 -20.31 -7.58
C PHE A 458 21.02 -20.91 -9.02
N MET A 459 21.14 -20.07 -10.06
CA MET A 459 21.22 -20.53 -11.44
C MET A 459 22.47 -21.37 -11.68
N SER A 460 23.64 -20.92 -11.24
CA SER A 460 24.92 -21.64 -11.45
C SER A 460 24.98 -23.01 -10.76
N GLU A 461 24.38 -23.12 -9.58
CA GLU A 461 24.37 -24.36 -8.80
C GLU A 461 23.40 -25.41 -9.36
N ASN A 462 22.35 -25.00 -10.05
CA ASN A 462 21.23 -25.87 -10.40
C ASN A 462 21.06 -26.12 -11.90
N ILE A 463 21.46 -25.21 -12.78
CA ILE A 463 21.37 -25.42 -14.25
C ILE A 463 22.32 -26.53 -14.68
N GLY A 464 21.79 -27.54 -15.33
CA GLY A 464 22.52 -28.71 -15.82
C GLY A 464 22.95 -29.72 -14.73
N THR A 465 22.72 -29.44 -13.47
CA THR A 465 23.15 -30.29 -12.34
C THR A 465 22.00 -31.07 -11.69
N THR A 466 20.76 -30.60 -11.80
CA THR A 466 19.59 -31.24 -11.20
C THR A 466 18.58 -31.72 -12.24
N SER A 467 17.76 -32.73 -11.90
CA SER A 467 16.65 -33.19 -12.74
C SER A 467 15.56 -32.13 -12.92
N ALA A 468 15.55 -31.13 -12.01
CA ALA A 468 14.63 -29.99 -12.06
C ALA A 468 15.17 -28.79 -12.87
N SER A 469 16.33 -28.91 -13.50
CA SER A 469 17.02 -27.84 -14.24
C SER A 469 16.11 -27.09 -15.22
N ARG A 470 15.21 -27.79 -15.92
CA ARG A 470 14.25 -27.16 -16.85
C ARG A 470 13.29 -26.17 -16.19
N TRP A 471 13.13 -26.24 -14.88
CA TRP A 471 12.19 -25.41 -14.11
C TRP A 471 12.84 -24.19 -13.44
N ILE A 472 14.14 -24.01 -13.54
CA ILE A 472 14.84 -22.89 -12.90
C ILE A 472 14.38 -21.55 -13.45
N LEU A 473 14.44 -21.36 -14.77
CA LEU A 473 13.98 -20.12 -15.38
C LEU A 473 12.46 -19.93 -15.28
N PRO A 474 11.61 -20.95 -15.46
CA PRO A 474 10.19 -20.84 -15.17
C PRO A 474 9.89 -20.43 -13.71
N LEU A 475 10.60 -20.97 -12.71
CA LEU A 475 10.47 -20.59 -11.31
C LEU A 475 10.80 -19.10 -11.10
N LEU A 476 11.94 -18.66 -11.60
CA LEU A 476 12.33 -17.25 -11.48
C LEU A 476 11.40 -16.33 -12.29
N GLY A 477 10.89 -16.81 -13.43
CA GLY A 477 10.02 -16.06 -14.33
C GLY A 477 8.60 -15.81 -13.80
N VAL A 478 8.14 -16.58 -12.80
CA VAL A 478 6.81 -16.39 -12.17
C VAL A 478 6.88 -15.53 -10.90
N LEU A 479 8.09 -15.20 -10.43
CA LEU A 479 8.29 -14.27 -9.32
C LEU A 479 8.06 -12.83 -9.76
N THR A 480 7.54 -12.01 -8.85
CA THR A 480 7.46 -10.56 -9.07
C THR A 480 8.85 -9.94 -9.01
N ASP A 481 9.02 -8.75 -9.58
CA ASP A 481 10.27 -8.01 -9.48
C ASP A 481 10.69 -7.78 -8.02
N LYS A 482 9.72 -7.55 -7.13
CA LYS A 482 9.99 -7.38 -5.71
C LYS A 482 10.45 -8.69 -5.04
N ASP A 483 9.88 -9.82 -5.42
CA ASP A 483 10.36 -11.13 -4.95
C ASP A 483 11.80 -11.39 -5.40
N LEU A 484 12.12 -11.09 -6.65
CA LEU A 484 13.49 -11.21 -7.16
C LEU A 484 14.49 -10.36 -6.35
N ARG A 485 14.06 -9.23 -5.80
CA ARG A 485 14.90 -8.32 -5.00
C ARG A 485 15.21 -8.83 -3.58
N ASP A 486 14.37 -9.70 -3.00
CA ASP A 486 14.51 -10.12 -1.60
C ASP A 486 14.38 -11.63 -1.33
N VAL A 487 14.07 -12.44 -2.36
CA VAL A 487 14.02 -13.91 -2.19
C VAL A 487 15.36 -14.47 -1.77
N SER A 488 15.36 -15.38 -0.78
CA SER A 488 16.55 -16.08 -0.33
C SER A 488 16.86 -17.33 -1.18
N SER A 489 18.11 -17.77 -1.15
CA SER A 489 18.53 -19.01 -1.79
C SER A 489 17.75 -20.22 -1.27
N ASP A 490 17.50 -20.28 0.03
CA ASP A 490 16.81 -21.42 0.66
C ASP A 490 15.39 -21.58 0.15
N VAL A 491 14.67 -20.46 -0.05
CA VAL A 491 13.33 -20.48 -0.68
C VAL A 491 13.38 -21.03 -2.09
N LEU A 492 14.33 -20.54 -2.92
CA LEU A 492 14.46 -21.00 -4.30
C LEU A 492 14.81 -22.48 -4.38
N GLN A 493 15.76 -22.95 -3.55
CA GLN A 493 16.18 -24.35 -3.48
C GLN A 493 15.04 -25.25 -3.01
N ASP A 494 14.33 -24.87 -1.95
CA ASP A 494 13.21 -25.63 -1.42
C ASP A 494 12.11 -25.82 -2.45
N HIS A 495 11.71 -24.72 -3.13
CA HIS A 495 10.65 -24.76 -4.11
C HIS A 495 11.06 -25.49 -5.39
N LEU A 496 12.32 -25.43 -5.78
CA LEU A 496 12.82 -26.20 -6.95
C LEU A 496 12.85 -27.70 -6.66
N LEU A 497 13.41 -28.10 -5.50
CA LEU A 497 13.75 -29.50 -5.24
C LEU A 497 12.60 -30.30 -4.60
N HIS A 498 11.71 -29.66 -3.86
CA HIS A 498 10.64 -30.35 -3.13
C HIS A 498 9.25 -30.16 -3.76
N THR A 499 9.16 -29.54 -4.94
CA THR A 499 7.91 -29.52 -5.71
C THR A 499 7.75 -30.87 -6.43
N PRO A 500 6.61 -31.55 -6.31
CA PRO A 500 6.34 -32.78 -7.06
C PRO A 500 6.46 -32.56 -8.57
N SER A 501 6.89 -33.57 -9.31
CA SER A 501 7.04 -33.49 -10.76
C SER A 501 5.74 -33.06 -11.45
N CYS A 502 5.87 -32.27 -12.53
CA CYS A 502 4.73 -31.85 -13.33
C CYS A 502 3.97 -33.07 -13.91
N PRO A 503 2.67 -33.20 -13.61
CA PRO A 503 1.85 -34.24 -14.23
C PRO A 503 1.76 -34.08 -15.75
N LYS A 504 1.63 -35.20 -16.50
CA LYS A 504 1.60 -35.17 -17.97
C LYS A 504 0.39 -34.43 -18.56
N ASP A 505 -0.69 -34.38 -17.81
CA ASP A 505 -1.96 -33.75 -18.19
C ASP A 505 -2.08 -32.29 -17.69
N MET A 506 -1.06 -31.77 -16.98
CA MET A 506 -1.00 -30.38 -16.52
C MET A 506 -0.15 -29.54 -17.47
N PRO A 507 -0.68 -28.43 -18.03
CA PRO A 507 0.11 -27.49 -18.82
C PRO A 507 1.29 -26.90 -18.02
N ASP A 508 2.43 -26.70 -18.67
CA ASP A 508 3.65 -26.20 -18.04
C ASP A 508 3.46 -24.80 -17.41
N ASP A 509 2.64 -23.94 -17.99
CA ASP A 509 2.31 -22.62 -17.46
C ASP A 509 1.45 -22.69 -16.19
N ILE A 510 0.49 -23.62 -16.13
CA ILE A 510 -0.30 -23.89 -14.92
C ILE A 510 0.60 -24.42 -13.82
N TYR A 511 1.48 -25.35 -14.14
CA TYR A 511 2.43 -25.90 -13.18
C TYR A 511 3.38 -24.82 -12.65
N ALA A 512 4.00 -24.05 -13.52
CA ALA A 512 4.93 -23.00 -13.12
C ALA A 512 4.25 -21.94 -12.21
N ARG A 513 3.06 -21.47 -12.59
CA ARG A 513 2.37 -20.38 -11.89
C ARG A 513 1.67 -20.83 -10.60
N TYR A 514 1.17 -22.07 -10.55
CA TYR A 514 0.22 -22.47 -9.49
C TYR A 514 0.63 -23.73 -8.72
N VAL A 515 1.80 -24.31 -9.03
CA VAL A 515 2.40 -25.41 -8.25
C VAL A 515 3.82 -25.04 -7.84
N LEU A 516 4.66 -24.61 -8.80
CA LEU A 516 6.07 -24.33 -8.59
C LEU A 516 6.28 -22.97 -7.86
N ASN A 517 5.50 -21.97 -8.23
CA ASN A 517 5.61 -20.60 -7.71
C ASN A 517 5.49 -20.56 -6.18
N PRO A 518 6.49 -20.01 -5.45
CA PRO A 518 6.39 -19.82 -4.01
C PRO A 518 5.33 -18.78 -3.62
N ARG A 519 5.11 -17.74 -4.45
CA ARG A 519 4.17 -16.63 -4.18
C ARG A 519 2.73 -17.07 -4.31
N VAL A 520 1.96 -16.87 -3.23
CA VAL A 520 0.51 -17.09 -3.21
C VAL A 520 -0.25 -15.79 -3.36
N ASP A 521 0.08 -14.79 -2.52
CA ASP A 521 -0.55 -13.46 -2.53
C ASP A 521 0.47 -12.38 -2.11
N ASN A 522 0.51 -11.95 -0.85
CA ASN A 522 1.40 -10.90 -0.35
C ASN A 522 2.23 -11.33 0.88
N GLU A 523 2.31 -12.64 1.13
CA GLU A 523 3.10 -13.21 2.22
C GLU A 523 4.62 -13.04 2.00
N MET A 524 5.40 -13.20 3.07
CA MET A 524 6.83 -13.43 2.96
C MET A 524 7.09 -14.82 2.41
N LEU A 525 8.00 -14.93 1.45
CA LEU A 525 8.39 -16.22 0.89
C LEU A 525 9.22 -17.02 1.89
N THR A 526 8.83 -18.26 2.14
CA THR A 526 9.50 -19.18 3.06
C THR A 526 9.74 -20.56 2.43
N PRO A 527 10.74 -21.32 2.90
CA PRO A 527 11.04 -22.67 2.40
C PRO A 527 10.15 -23.72 3.05
N TYR A 528 8.87 -23.73 2.76
CA TYR A 528 7.87 -24.58 3.41
C TYR A 528 7.65 -25.96 2.77
N LYS A 529 8.10 -26.18 1.52
CA LYS A 529 7.74 -27.43 0.81
C LYS A 529 8.39 -28.66 1.41
N ALA A 530 9.68 -28.58 1.76
CA ALA A 530 10.37 -29.67 2.45
C ALA A 530 9.66 -30.09 3.74
N PHE A 531 9.18 -29.13 4.51
CA PHE A 531 8.44 -29.39 5.72
C PHE A 531 7.17 -30.20 5.45
N PHE A 532 6.36 -29.80 4.47
CA PHE A 532 5.10 -30.51 4.15
C PHE A 532 5.34 -31.86 3.51
N VAL A 533 6.40 -32.05 2.74
CA VAL A 533 6.80 -33.37 2.23
C VAL A 533 7.16 -34.31 3.39
N GLN A 534 7.73 -33.81 4.49
CA GLN A 534 8.08 -34.63 5.68
C GLN A 534 6.87 -34.95 6.57
N VAL A 535 5.97 -34.01 6.80
CA VAL A 535 4.86 -34.17 7.75
C VAL A 535 3.62 -34.84 7.16
N LEU A 536 3.50 -34.88 5.84
CA LEU A 536 2.42 -35.55 5.13
C LEU A 536 2.90 -36.90 4.58
N SER A 537 2.24 -37.98 4.99
CA SER A 537 2.59 -39.31 4.46
C SER A 537 2.32 -39.41 2.98
N LYS A 538 3.03 -40.32 2.29
CA LYS A 538 2.80 -40.59 0.86
C LYS A 538 1.35 -40.96 0.54
N GLU A 539 0.71 -41.72 1.41
CA GLU A 539 -0.70 -42.12 1.25
C GLU A 539 -1.63 -40.91 1.34
N LYS A 540 -1.42 -40.01 2.30
CA LYS A 540 -2.19 -38.76 2.42
C LYS A 540 -1.96 -37.85 1.21
N THR A 541 -0.72 -37.76 0.74
CA THR A 541 -0.37 -36.98 -0.46
C THR A 541 -1.14 -37.51 -1.66
N ALA A 542 -1.07 -38.81 -1.95
CA ALA A 542 -1.79 -39.45 -3.07
C ALA A 542 -3.32 -39.30 -2.94
N TYR A 543 -3.85 -39.39 -1.72
CA TYR A 543 -5.26 -39.18 -1.46
C TYR A 543 -5.70 -37.75 -1.81
N TYR A 544 -5.03 -36.72 -1.29
CA TYR A 544 -5.40 -35.33 -1.57
C TYR A 544 -5.14 -34.92 -3.02
N GLN A 545 -4.15 -35.48 -3.70
CA GLN A 545 -3.96 -35.27 -5.14
C GLN A 545 -5.19 -35.72 -5.96
N SER A 546 -5.78 -36.84 -5.60
CA SER A 546 -6.99 -37.36 -6.26
C SER A 546 -8.29 -36.69 -5.75
N HIS A 547 -8.28 -36.17 -4.51
CA HIS A 547 -9.43 -35.53 -3.85
C HIS A 547 -9.04 -34.14 -3.28
N PRO A 548 -8.78 -33.14 -4.12
CA PRO A 548 -8.36 -31.80 -3.66
C PRO A 548 -9.39 -31.11 -2.76
N ASP A 549 -10.66 -31.39 -2.98
CA ASP A 549 -11.79 -30.93 -2.15
C ASP A 549 -11.69 -31.39 -0.68
N GLU A 550 -11.18 -32.60 -0.45
CA GLU A 550 -10.97 -33.13 0.91
C GLU A 550 -9.83 -32.40 1.65
N TRP A 551 -8.84 -31.85 0.92
CA TRP A 551 -7.85 -30.95 1.53
C TRP A 551 -8.52 -29.67 2.04
N ALA A 552 -9.44 -29.10 1.29
CA ALA A 552 -10.20 -27.94 1.74
C ALA A 552 -11.08 -28.26 2.97
N VAL A 553 -11.72 -29.44 2.98
CA VAL A 553 -12.47 -29.93 4.15
C VAL A 553 -11.55 -30.07 5.36
N TRP A 554 -10.36 -30.63 5.17
CA TRP A 554 -9.39 -30.78 6.24
C TRP A 554 -8.97 -29.43 6.83
N CYS A 555 -8.68 -28.43 5.98
CA CYS A 555 -8.31 -27.09 6.43
C CYS A 555 -9.41 -26.45 7.27
N ARG A 556 -10.69 -26.54 6.82
CA ARG A 556 -11.81 -25.99 7.59
C ARG A 556 -11.98 -26.65 8.96
N LYS A 557 -11.78 -27.96 9.04
CA LYS A 557 -12.00 -28.74 10.28
C LYS A 557 -10.84 -28.60 11.27
N ASN A 558 -9.60 -28.40 10.77
CA ASN A 558 -8.40 -28.53 11.61
C ASN A 558 -7.67 -27.20 11.82
N VAL A 559 -8.03 -26.13 11.12
CA VAL A 559 -7.43 -24.82 11.30
C VAL A 559 -8.51 -23.84 11.75
N ALA A 560 -8.50 -23.52 13.03
CA ALA A 560 -9.44 -22.58 13.63
C ALA A 560 -9.14 -21.13 13.19
N ILE A 561 -10.19 -20.33 13.01
CA ILE A 561 -10.05 -18.89 12.75
C ILE A 561 -10.03 -18.13 14.08
N ASP A 562 -8.99 -17.33 14.26
CA ASP A 562 -8.83 -16.39 15.36
C ASP A 562 -8.13 -15.12 14.86
N SER A 563 -8.91 -14.19 14.34
CA SER A 563 -8.41 -12.89 13.84
C SER A 563 -8.15 -11.89 14.96
N VAL A 564 -8.54 -12.16 16.18
CA VAL A 564 -8.41 -11.24 17.33
C VAL A 564 -6.93 -10.90 17.61
N TRP A 565 -6.05 -11.88 17.47
CA TRP A 565 -4.62 -11.75 17.72
C TRP A 565 -3.79 -11.46 16.45
N ASN A 566 -4.44 -11.25 15.33
CA ASN A 566 -3.83 -10.76 14.09
C ASN A 566 -4.68 -9.66 13.44
N PRO A 567 -4.95 -8.56 14.14
CA PRO A 567 -5.82 -7.49 13.63
C PRO A 567 -5.20 -6.68 12.47
N GLN A 568 -3.91 -6.86 12.20
CA GLN A 568 -3.21 -6.26 11.05
C GLN A 568 -3.26 -7.15 9.81
N VAL A 569 -3.82 -8.36 9.92
CA VAL A 569 -3.88 -9.36 8.85
C VAL A 569 -2.49 -9.65 8.27
N LEU A 570 -1.48 -9.78 9.15
CA LEU A 570 -0.15 -10.21 8.74
C LEU A 570 -0.19 -11.65 8.29
N CYS A 571 0.55 -11.96 7.24
CA CYS A 571 0.61 -13.33 6.73
C CYS A 571 1.45 -14.22 7.65
N MET A 572 0.84 -15.27 8.15
CA MET A 572 1.50 -16.28 8.99
C MET A 572 2.16 -17.36 8.12
N HIS A 573 3.36 -17.79 8.48
CA HIS A 573 4.05 -18.85 7.75
C HIS A 573 3.24 -20.15 7.73
N PRO A 574 3.20 -20.86 6.61
CA PRO A 574 2.39 -22.10 6.49
C PRO A 574 2.76 -23.16 7.54
N GLU A 575 4.04 -23.29 7.93
CA GLU A 575 4.50 -24.22 8.95
C GLU A 575 3.93 -23.85 10.33
N SER A 576 3.90 -22.56 10.65
CA SER A 576 3.37 -22.04 11.90
C SER A 576 1.85 -22.28 11.99
N VAL A 577 1.13 -22.10 10.88
CA VAL A 577 -0.31 -22.46 10.81
C VAL A 577 -0.51 -23.96 11.04
N TRP A 578 0.34 -24.80 10.44
CA TRP A 578 0.29 -26.24 10.63
C TRP A 578 0.53 -26.65 12.10
N GLU A 579 1.51 -26.05 12.76
CA GLU A 579 1.85 -26.37 14.15
C GLU A 579 0.80 -25.86 15.14
N LEU A 580 0.33 -24.62 14.94
CA LEU A 580 -0.60 -23.98 15.88
C LEU A 580 -2.06 -24.39 15.66
N ARG A 581 -2.46 -24.80 14.45
CA ARG A 581 -3.85 -25.11 14.07
C ARG A 581 -4.83 -23.94 14.27
N LYS A 582 -4.31 -22.72 14.27
CA LYS A 582 -5.05 -21.49 14.48
C LYS A 582 -4.42 -20.36 13.69
N THR A 583 -5.22 -19.55 13.01
CA THR A 583 -4.77 -18.39 12.24
C THR A 583 -5.96 -17.48 11.86
N ASP A 584 -5.73 -16.37 11.15
CA ASP A 584 -6.76 -15.55 10.54
C ASP A 584 -7.25 -16.15 9.19
N GLU A 585 -8.32 -15.57 8.63
CA GLU A 585 -8.91 -16.07 7.37
C GLU A 585 -7.96 -15.96 6.17
N HIS A 586 -7.20 -14.88 6.06
CA HIS A 586 -6.29 -14.66 4.95
C HIS A 586 -5.11 -15.64 4.99
N SER A 587 -4.47 -15.77 6.14
CA SER A 587 -3.38 -16.74 6.34
C SER A 587 -3.87 -18.19 6.15
N ARG A 588 -5.14 -18.51 6.47
CA ARG A 588 -5.71 -19.83 6.15
C ARG A 588 -5.82 -20.09 4.66
N LYS A 589 -6.16 -19.07 3.85
CA LYS A 589 -6.17 -19.19 2.39
C LYS A 589 -4.75 -19.42 1.85
N ILE A 590 -3.77 -18.65 2.31
CA ILE A 590 -2.36 -18.82 1.95
C ILE A 590 -1.89 -20.23 2.33
N PHE A 591 -2.16 -20.67 3.55
CA PHE A 591 -1.84 -22.01 4.02
C PHE A 591 -2.46 -23.12 3.15
N PHE A 592 -3.76 -23.01 2.82
CA PHE A 592 -4.43 -23.95 1.92
C PHE A 592 -3.67 -24.08 0.59
N VAL A 593 -3.37 -22.94 -0.04
CA VAL A 593 -2.69 -22.89 -1.35
C VAL A 593 -1.27 -23.41 -1.24
N SER A 594 -0.50 -23.01 -0.24
CA SER A 594 0.89 -23.44 -0.04
C SER A 594 1.01 -24.95 0.12
N VAL A 595 0.16 -25.54 0.95
CA VAL A 595 0.17 -27.00 1.14
C VAL A 595 -0.34 -27.71 -0.11
N ALA A 596 -1.40 -27.24 -0.77
CA ALA A 596 -1.87 -27.81 -2.03
C ALA A 596 -0.75 -27.85 -3.07
N ARG A 597 0.01 -26.76 -3.23
CA ARG A 597 1.20 -26.71 -4.12
C ARG A 597 2.30 -27.67 -3.69
N SER A 598 2.51 -27.85 -2.38
CA SER A 598 3.47 -28.86 -1.87
C SER A 598 3.03 -30.29 -2.17
N LEU A 599 1.75 -30.50 -2.31
CA LEU A 599 1.16 -31.79 -2.76
C LEU A 599 1.15 -31.95 -4.30
N GLY A 600 1.59 -30.95 -5.07
CA GLY A 600 1.53 -30.96 -6.54
C GLY A 600 0.15 -30.60 -7.10
N ILE A 601 -0.75 -30.09 -6.31
CA ILE A 601 -2.07 -29.59 -6.70
C ILE A 601 -1.94 -28.13 -7.10
N ALA A 602 -2.31 -27.77 -8.33
CA ALA A 602 -2.34 -26.37 -8.74
C ALA A 602 -3.43 -25.63 -7.95
N ALA A 603 -3.02 -24.58 -7.23
CA ALA A 603 -3.90 -23.81 -6.36
C ALA A 603 -3.53 -22.33 -6.37
N ARG A 604 -4.53 -21.46 -6.12
CA ARG A 604 -4.38 -20.00 -6.10
C ARG A 604 -5.38 -19.34 -5.16
N ILE A 605 -5.14 -18.10 -4.83
CA ILE A 605 -6.18 -17.15 -4.42
C ILE A 605 -6.62 -16.44 -5.70
N ASP A 606 -7.91 -16.46 -6.01
CA ASP A 606 -8.44 -15.78 -7.18
C ASP A 606 -8.27 -14.26 -7.00
N PRO A 607 -7.60 -13.55 -7.91
CA PRO A 607 -7.27 -12.15 -7.70
C PRO A 607 -8.48 -11.21 -7.68
N VAL A 608 -9.60 -11.62 -8.31
CA VAL A 608 -10.82 -10.80 -8.38
C VAL A 608 -11.70 -10.98 -7.15
N THR A 609 -11.96 -12.23 -6.76
CA THR A 609 -12.88 -12.55 -5.68
C THR A 609 -12.20 -12.73 -4.32
N GLY A 610 -10.89 -12.95 -4.30
CA GLY A 610 -10.14 -13.30 -3.09
C GLY A 610 -10.44 -14.71 -2.56
N GLU A 611 -11.11 -15.56 -3.34
CA GLU A 611 -11.43 -16.94 -2.96
C GLU A 611 -10.24 -17.87 -3.21
N ALA A 612 -9.95 -18.77 -2.28
CA ALA A 612 -9.00 -19.84 -2.51
C ALA A 612 -9.58 -20.87 -3.49
N GLN A 613 -8.78 -21.27 -4.49
CA GLN A 613 -9.18 -22.18 -5.56
C GLN A 613 -8.13 -23.26 -5.79
N TYR A 614 -8.58 -24.42 -6.27
CA TYR A 614 -7.72 -25.48 -6.81
C TYR A 614 -8.12 -25.84 -8.24
N TRP A 615 -7.16 -26.30 -9.01
CA TRP A 615 -7.35 -26.69 -10.42
C TRP A 615 -7.53 -28.20 -10.54
N LYS A 616 -8.53 -28.62 -11.30
CA LYS A 616 -8.81 -30.03 -11.62
C LYS A 616 -9.38 -30.14 -13.01
N GLN A 617 -8.76 -30.95 -13.87
CA GLN A 617 -9.25 -31.25 -15.24
C GLN A 617 -9.57 -30.00 -16.07
N GLY A 618 -8.69 -29.00 -16.05
CA GLY A 618 -8.85 -27.79 -16.85
C GLY A 618 -9.73 -26.69 -16.25
N VAL A 619 -10.28 -26.90 -15.05
CA VAL A 619 -11.25 -25.99 -14.40
C VAL A 619 -10.78 -25.60 -13.00
N TRP A 620 -10.99 -24.34 -12.64
CA TRP A 620 -10.79 -23.83 -11.27
C TRP A 620 -12.04 -24.05 -10.43
N TYR A 621 -11.87 -24.66 -9.26
CA TYR A 621 -12.91 -24.90 -8.27
C TYR A 621 -12.65 -24.11 -7.00
N GLY A 622 -13.66 -23.45 -6.44
CA GLY A 622 -13.57 -22.79 -5.14
C GLY A 622 -13.33 -23.79 -4.01
N ALA A 623 -12.41 -23.48 -3.09
CA ALA A 623 -12.13 -24.33 -1.93
C ALA A 623 -13.20 -24.23 -0.83
N GLY A 624 -14.06 -23.21 -0.90
CA GLY A 624 -15.17 -23.01 0.07
C GLY A 624 -14.68 -22.90 1.52
N LEU A 625 -13.54 -22.22 1.76
CA LEU A 625 -12.95 -22.11 3.10
C LEU A 625 -13.81 -21.26 4.04
N GLU A 626 -14.58 -20.32 3.52
CA GLU A 626 -15.30 -19.30 4.29
C GLU A 626 -16.66 -19.74 4.82
N HIS A 627 -17.34 -20.73 4.19
CA HIS A 627 -18.66 -21.19 4.62
C HIS A 627 -18.88 -22.69 4.42
N VAL A 628 -19.57 -23.32 5.37
CA VAL A 628 -19.96 -24.73 5.35
C VAL A 628 -21.00 -25.03 4.23
N ASN A 629 -21.61 -23.99 3.63
CA ASN A 629 -22.74 -24.14 2.67
C ASN A 629 -22.51 -23.47 1.29
N ALA A 630 -21.29 -23.10 0.93
CA ALA A 630 -21.02 -22.56 -0.40
C ALA A 630 -20.41 -23.62 -1.30
N SER A 631 -21.23 -24.44 -1.93
CA SER A 631 -20.89 -25.07 -3.20
C SER A 631 -20.86 -23.96 -4.26
N SER A 632 -19.74 -23.24 -4.35
CA SER A 632 -19.48 -22.33 -5.46
C SER A 632 -18.99 -23.12 -6.68
N SER A 633 -19.86 -23.95 -7.23
CA SER A 633 -19.73 -24.34 -8.63
C SER A 633 -20.06 -23.11 -9.48
N SER A 634 -19.36 -22.87 -10.55
CA SER A 634 -19.66 -21.87 -11.58
C SER A 634 -21.07 -22.05 -12.20
N GLU A 635 -21.85 -22.99 -11.72
CA GLU A 635 -23.19 -23.40 -12.17
C GLU A 635 -24.31 -22.47 -11.71
N GLY A 636 -24.13 -21.21 -11.57
CA GLY A 636 -25.21 -20.27 -11.19
C GLY A 636 -24.91 -18.80 -11.49
N ALA A 637 -23.74 -18.53 -12.11
CA ALA A 637 -23.35 -17.17 -12.37
C ALA A 637 -24.22 -16.53 -13.47
N THR A 638 -24.64 -15.28 -13.24
CA THR A 638 -25.37 -14.46 -14.21
C THR A 638 -24.37 -13.61 -14.99
N LEU A 639 -24.50 -13.63 -16.33
CA LEU A 639 -23.70 -12.73 -17.18
C LEU A 639 -24.27 -11.32 -17.11
N VAL A 640 -23.57 -10.41 -16.46
CA VAL A 640 -23.94 -9.00 -16.31
C VAL A 640 -23.18 -8.16 -17.31
N LYS A 641 -23.91 -7.47 -18.18
CA LYS A 641 -23.39 -6.51 -19.16
C LYS A 641 -23.77 -5.09 -18.77
N ALA A 642 -22.87 -4.11 -18.99
CA ALA A 642 -23.21 -2.71 -18.81
C ALA A 642 -23.27 -1.97 -20.17
N GLY A 643 -24.38 -1.26 -20.39
CA GLY A 643 -24.46 -0.26 -21.45
C GLY A 643 -23.76 1.02 -20.99
N TYR A 644 -22.96 1.61 -21.86
CA TYR A 644 -22.30 2.90 -21.64
C TYR A 644 -22.53 3.82 -22.84
N LYS A 645 -22.84 5.08 -22.56
CA LYS A 645 -22.86 6.17 -23.55
C LYS A 645 -21.67 7.06 -23.23
N SER A 646 -20.73 7.19 -24.17
CA SER A 646 -19.54 8.01 -24.00
C SER A 646 -19.89 9.46 -23.65
N VAL A 647 -19.15 10.02 -22.74
CA VAL A 647 -19.13 11.46 -22.42
C VAL A 647 -17.87 12.07 -23.04
N LYS A 648 -17.80 13.39 -23.09
CA LYS A 648 -16.68 14.12 -23.68
C LYS A 648 -15.36 13.67 -23.04
N TYR A 649 -14.38 13.34 -23.85
CA TYR A 649 -13.02 12.85 -23.47
C TYR A 649 -12.96 11.49 -22.75
N LEU A 650 -14.07 10.77 -22.61
CA LEU A 650 -14.06 9.45 -21.96
C LEU A 650 -14.85 8.45 -22.82
N GLU A 651 -14.17 7.79 -23.74
CA GLU A 651 -14.77 6.77 -24.61
C GLU A 651 -14.86 5.40 -23.95
N ASP A 652 -13.85 5.03 -23.17
CA ASP A 652 -13.74 3.73 -22.53
C ASP A 652 -13.30 3.86 -21.05
N PRO A 653 -14.24 3.99 -20.09
CA PRO A 653 -13.93 4.13 -18.68
C PRO A 653 -13.08 2.99 -18.14
N LYS A 654 -12.05 3.34 -17.33
CA LYS A 654 -11.12 2.39 -16.67
C LYS A 654 -11.64 1.97 -15.30
N TYR A 655 -11.38 0.71 -14.94
CA TYR A 655 -11.57 0.22 -13.59
C TYR A 655 -10.69 1.00 -12.60
N TYR A 656 -11.10 1.16 -11.39
CA TYR A 656 -10.53 2.03 -10.35
C TYR A 656 -10.57 3.53 -10.70
N THR A 657 -10.10 3.95 -11.85
CA THR A 657 -10.06 5.38 -12.21
C THR A 657 -11.45 5.97 -12.34
N HIS A 658 -12.36 5.26 -13.02
CA HIS A 658 -13.68 5.79 -13.40
C HIS A 658 -14.84 4.99 -12.84
N PHE A 659 -14.66 3.71 -12.59
CA PHE A 659 -15.69 2.88 -11.97
C PHE A 659 -15.10 1.70 -11.18
N THR A 660 -15.89 1.23 -10.21
CA THR A 660 -15.64 0.00 -9.47
C THR A 660 -16.91 -0.77 -9.22
N LEU A 661 -16.78 -2.07 -8.99
CA LEU A 661 -17.86 -2.97 -8.67
C LEU A 661 -17.56 -3.67 -7.35
N SER A 662 -18.48 -3.60 -6.40
CA SER A 662 -18.40 -4.28 -5.10
C SER A 662 -19.57 -5.21 -4.91
N LYS A 663 -19.38 -6.35 -4.25
CA LYS A 663 -20.46 -7.21 -3.76
C LYS A 663 -20.87 -6.75 -2.35
N ILE A 664 -22.16 -6.58 -2.09
CA ILE A 664 -22.63 -6.24 -0.74
C ILE A 664 -22.86 -7.55 0.03
N VAL A 665 -22.05 -7.77 1.05
CA VAL A 665 -22.11 -8.94 1.93
C VAL A 665 -22.52 -8.49 3.33
N ASN A 666 -23.64 -9.00 3.83
CA ASN A 666 -24.19 -8.62 5.14
C ASN A 666 -24.32 -7.08 5.33
N GLY A 667 -24.69 -6.37 4.26
CA GLY A 667 -24.86 -4.91 4.28
C GLY A 667 -23.58 -4.11 4.04
N VAL A 668 -22.43 -4.75 3.78
CA VAL A 668 -21.12 -4.10 3.57
C VAL A 668 -20.64 -4.33 2.15
N PRO A 669 -20.27 -3.27 1.42
CA PRO A 669 -19.60 -3.40 0.14
C PRO A 669 -18.20 -4.01 0.27
N VAL A 670 -17.92 -5.06 -0.50
CA VAL A 670 -16.62 -5.72 -0.65
C VAL A 670 -16.19 -5.57 -2.11
N LEU A 671 -15.09 -4.89 -2.33
CA LEU A 671 -14.59 -4.58 -3.67
C LEU A 671 -14.20 -5.85 -4.43
N LEU A 672 -14.53 -5.91 -5.72
CA LEU A 672 -14.02 -6.92 -6.66
C LEU A 672 -12.77 -6.37 -7.33
N ASN A 673 -11.64 -7.07 -7.20
CA ASN A 673 -10.33 -6.58 -7.63
C ASN A 673 -10.04 -6.97 -9.09
N TYR A 674 -10.72 -6.34 -10.04
CA TYR A 674 -10.38 -6.49 -11.46
C TYR A 674 -9.03 -5.82 -11.76
N PRO A 675 -8.34 -6.21 -12.84
CA PRO A 675 -7.06 -5.59 -13.20
C PRO A 675 -7.18 -4.07 -13.40
N GLU A 676 -6.15 -3.32 -13.02
CA GLU A 676 -6.12 -1.85 -13.15
C GLU A 676 -6.22 -1.38 -14.61
N ASN A 677 -5.77 -2.19 -15.56
CA ASN A 677 -5.88 -1.91 -16.98
C ASN A 677 -7.23 -2.35 -17.59
N ALA A 678 -8.13 -2.95 -16.80
CA ALA A 678 -9.46 -3.30 -17.28
C ALA A 678 -10.27 -2.04 -17.58
N THR A 679 -11.02 -2.07 -18.69
CA THR A 679 -11.88 -0.99 -19.12
C THR A 679 -13.33 -1.48 -19.23
N TRP A 680 -14.27 -0.54 -19.40
CA TRP A 680 -15.65 -0.92 -19.69
C TRP A 680 -15.75 -1.84 -20.90
N SER A 681 -15.01 -1.57 -21.98
CA SER A 681 -15.05 -2.39 -23.20
C SER A 681 -14.51 -3.79 -22.99
N SER A 682 -13.44 -3.94 -22.20
CA SER A 682 -12.84 -5.25 -21.91
C SER A 682 -13.57 -6.06 -20.83
N LEU A 683 -14.30 -5.39 -19.95
CA LEU A 683 -14.91 -6.02 -18.78
C LEU A 683 -16.43 -6.13 -18.86
N LEU A 684 -17.13 -5.00 -19.01
CA LEU A 684 -18.58 -4.95 -18.86
C LEU A 684 -19.37 -4.88 -20.15
N LYS A 685 -18.74 -4.55 -21.28
CA LYS A 685 -19.38 -4.52 -22.60
C LYS A 685 -19.82 -5.92 -23.02
N ASP A 686 -18.90 -6.89 -22.91
CA ASP A 686 -19.17 -8.29 -23.20
C ASP A 686 -19.73 -9.05 -22.01
N GLY A 687 -19.56 -8.50 -20.83
CA GLY A 687 -20.14 -8.92 -19.57
C GLY A 687 -19.22 -9.76 -18.69
N VAL A 688 -19.47 -9.66 -17.40
CA VAL A 688 -18.80 -10.44 -16.36
C VAL A 688 -19.77 -11.41 -15.73
N SER A 689 -19.27 -12.59 -15.35
CA SER A 689 -20.04 -13.58 -14.62
C SER A 689 -20.05 -13.22 -13.13
N LEU A 690 -21.21 -12.90 -12.59
CA LEU A 690 -21.39 -12.58 -11.17
C LEU A 690 -22.29 -13.62 -10.50
N SER A 691 -21.92 -14.02 -9.27
CA SER A 691 -22.77 -14.85 -8.40
C SER A 691 -24.03 -14.06 -7.99
N SER A 692 -25.10 -14.76 -7.59
CA SER A 692 -26.28 -14.12 -7.04
C SER A 692 -25.94 -13.24 -5.83
N GLY A 693 -26.67 -12.16 -5.66
CA GLY A 693 -26.49 -11.22 -4.56
C GLY A 693 -26.68 -9.77 -4.92
N GLN A 694 -26.41 -8.90 -3.98
CA GLN A 694 -26.51 -7.46 -4.15
C GLN A 694 -25.13 -6.86 -4.49
N TYR A 695 -25.11 -5.91 -5.42
CA TYR A 695 -23.88 -5.28 -5.89
C TYR A 695 -24.00 -3.76 -5.89
N LEU A 696 -22.86 -3.10 -5.66
CA LEU A 696 -22.68 -1.65 -5.74
C LEU A 696 -21.73 -1.34 -6.90
N LEU A 697 -22.23 -0.58 -7.88
CA LEU A 697 -21.43 0.06 -8.93
C LEU A 697 -21.21 1.51 -8.53
N VAL A 698 -19.98 1.94 -8.40
CA VAL A 698 -19.60 3.34 -8.21
C VAL A 698 -18.94 3.84 -9.48
N THR A 699 -19.35 5.01 -9.93
CA THR A 699 -18.69 5.73 -11.03
C THR A 699 -18.30 7.12 -10.56
N GLY A 700 -17.25 7.71 -11.15
CA GLY A 700 -16.87 9.07 -10.81
C GLY A 700 -15.88 9.70 -11.78
N VAL A 701 -15.94 11.01 -11.87
CA VAL A 701 -15.00 11.85 -12.60
C VAL A 701 -14.36 12.80 -11.60
N ARG A 702 -13.05 12.74 -11.49
CA ARG A 702 -12.27 13.63 -10.62
C ARG A 702 -11.98 14.93 -11.37
N LEU A 703 -12.23 16.04 -10.69
CA LEU A 703 -11.94 17.38 -11.18
C LEU A 703 -10.52 17.79 -10.80
N ALA A 704 -9.95 18.76 -11.51
CA ALA A 704 -8.61 19.27 -11.25
C ALA A 704 -8.42 19.86 -9.84
N ASP A 705 -9.47 20.47 -9.27
CA ASP A 705 -9.48 20.98 -7.88
C ASP A 705 -9.51 19.86 -6.82
N GLY A 706 -9.61 18.61 -7.27
CA GLY A 706 -9.75 17.41 -6.43
C GLY A 706 -11.18 17.03 -6.09
N GLY A 707 -12.17 17.82 -6.49
CA GLY A 707 -13.58 17.46 -6.37
C GLY A 707 -13.94 16.24 -7.21
N VAL A 708 -15.07 15.61 -6.92
CA VAL A 708 -15.52 14.43 -7.68
C VAL A 708 -17.02 14.52 -7.97
N LEU A 709 -17.39 14.25 -9.21
CA LEU A 709 -18.75 14.00 -9.62
C LEU A 709 -18.99 12.50 -9.65
N SER A 710 -19.51 11.93 -8.57
CA SER A 710 -19.72 10.49 -8.44
C SER A 710 -21.17 10.08 -8.57
N ARG A 711 -21.38 8.80 -8.85
CA ARG A 711 -22.67 8.13 -8.81
C ARG A 711 -22.54 6.75 -8.17
N MET A 712 -23.43 6.44 -7.27
CA MET A 712 -23.61 5.09 -6.71
C MET A 712 -24.84 4.45 -7.36
N GLN A 713 -24.76 3.16 -7.68
CA GLN A 713 -25.89 2.36 -8.13
C GLN A 713 -25.85 0.98 -7.46
N ILE A 714 -26.87 0.66 -6.69
CA ILE A 714 -27.04 -0.66 -6.09
C ILE A 714 -28.07 -1.44 -6.92
N PHE A 715 -27.70 -2.69 -7.25
CA PHE A 715 -28.55 -3.59 -8.06
C PHE A 715 -28.44 -5.03 -7.54
N LYS A 716 -29.43 -5.87 -7.85
CA LYS A 716 -29.48 -7.27 -7.45
C LYS A 716 -29.23 -8.18 -8.64
N VAL A 717 -28.30 -9.12 -8.50
CA VAL A 717 -28.08 -10.23 -9.43
C VAL A 717 -28.91 -11.42 -8.97
N PRO A 718 -29.80 -11.96 -9.85
CA PRO A 718 -30.72 -13.04 -9.47
C PRO A 718 -30.00 -14.40 -9.29
N GLU A 719 -30.63 -15.31 -8.55
CA GLU A 719 -30.13 -16.68 -8.31
C GLU A 719 -30.11 -17.57 -9.57
N LYS A 720 -31.02 -17.34 -10.51
CA LYS A 720 -31.10 -18.13 -11.73
C LYS A 720 -30.21 -17.54 -12.81
N LYS A 721 -29.43 -18.40 -13.47
CA LYS A 721 -28.57 -18.08 -14.62
C LYS A 721 -29.35 -17.30 -15.68
N GLN A 722 -29.14 -16.00 -15.79
CA GLN A 722 -29.77 -15.09 -16.73
C GLN A 722 -28.75 -14.12 -17.31
N LYS A 723 -29.08 -13.52 -18.44
CA LYS A 723 -28.34 -12.36 -18.94
C LYS A 723 -28.97 -11.11 -18.33
N MET A 724 -28.18 -10.30 -17.64
CA MET A 724 -28.62 -9.04 -17.04
C MET A 724 -27.92 -7.87 -17.72
N ARG A 725 -28.65 -6.76 -17.89
CA ARG A 725 -28.09 -5.51 -18.41
C ARG A 725 -28.28 -4.40 -17.39
N ILE A 726 -27.18 -3.72 -17.07
CA ILE A 726 -27.14 -2.51 -16.24
C ILE A 726 -26.68 -1.32 -17.07
N SER A 727 -26.68 -0.11 -16.50
CA SER A 727 -26.16 1.10 -17.16
C SER A 727 -24.97 1.63 -16.39
N LEU A 728 -23.82 1.74 -17.03
CA LEU A 728 -22.69 2.50 -16.52
C LEU A 728 -22.89 3.96 -16.94
N LYS A 729 -23.11 4.86 -15.99
CA LYS A 729 -23.36 6.29 -16.24
C LYS A 729 -22.24 7.11 -15.65
N MET A 730 -21.54 7.85 -16.49
CA MET A 730 -20.62 8.90 -16.07
C MET A 730 -21.35 10.23 -16.03
N ARG A 731 -20.92 11.11 -15.12
CA ARG A 731 -21.48 12.47 -15.01
C ARG A 731 -20.63 13.44 -15.83
N GLU A 732 -21.28 14.40 -16.48
CA GLU A 732 -20.61 15.43 -17.27
C GLU A 732 -20.11 16.56 -16.36
N THR A 733 -18.93 17.09 -16.65
CA THR A 733 -18.23 18.08 -15.81
C THR A 733 -18.73 19.53 -15.98
N GLN A 734 -19.64 19.77 -16.91
CA GLN A 734 -20.25 21.11 -17.19
C GLN A 734 -19.18 22.21 -17.37
N GLY A 735 -18.09 21.91 -18.06
CA GLY A 735 -17.01 22.85 -18.38
C GLY A 735 -15.92 23.02 -17.30
N LYS A 736 -16.00 22.32 -16.17
CA LYS A 736 -14.90 22.25 -15.21
C LYS A 736 -13.75 21.39 -15.76
N VAL A 737 -12.52 21.72 -15.37
CA VAL A 737 -11.34 20.92 -15.73
C VAL A 737 -11.38 19.58 -15.00
N GLU A 738 -11.26 18.52 -15.76
CA GLU A 738 -11.26 17.13 -15.27
C GLU A 738 -9.88 16.47 -15.41
N VAL A 739 -9.63 15.43 -14.65
CA VAL A 739 -8.47 14.55 -14.84
C VAL A 739 -8.80 13.61 -16.01
N ILE A 740 -8.03 13.68 -17.08
CA ILE A 740 -8.27 12.96 -18.33
C ILE A 740 -7.35 11.77 -18.55
N GLY A 741 -6.31 11.61 -17.72
CA GLY A 741 -5.34 10.52 -17.81
C GLY A 741 -4.24 10.64 -16.77
N ASN A 742 -3.22 9.79 -16.91
CA ASN A 742 -2.07 9.77 -16.04
C ASN A 742 -0.77 9.94 -16.83
N LEU A 743 0.21 10.58 -16.21
CA LEU A 743 1.59 10.69 -16.68
C LEU A 743 2.52 10.45 -15.49
N ASN A 744 3.33 9.41 -15.54
CA ASN A 744 4.29 9.13 -14.46
C ASN A 744 5.33 10.26 -14.38
N ALA A 745 5.25 11.08 -13.34
CA ALA A 745 6.17 12.18 -13.09
C ALA A 745 7.61 11.72 -12.78
N GLU A 746 7.81 10.46 -12.41
CA GLU A 746 9.14 9.85 -12.23
C GLU A 746 9.77 9.39 -13.55
N SER A 747 9.07 9.48 -14.69
CA SER A 747 9.66 9.19 -16.00
C SER A 747 10.88 10.02 -16.25
N LEU A 748 11.95 9.39 -16.75
CA LEU A 748 13.24 10.01 -16.96
C LEU A 748 13.32 10.68 -18.35
N TYR A 749 14.02 11.81 -18.39
CA TYR A 749 14.42 12.47 -19.62
C TYR A 749 15.89 12.92 -19.52
N GLY A 750 16.56 13.15 -20.65
CA GLY A 750 17.91 13.70 -20.69
C GLY A 750 17.88 15.21 -20.47
N ASP A 751 18.36 15.69 -19.34
CA ASP A 751 18.49 17.13 -19.06
C ASP A 751 19.72 17.72 -19.77
N LEU A 752 19.48 18.67 -20.66
CA LEU A 752 20.53 19.26 -21.49
C LEU A 752 21.44 20.24 -20.72
N SER A 753 20.99 20.74 -19.58
CA SER A 753 21.76 21.66 -18.75
C SER A 753 22.79 20.95 -17.88
N SER A 754 22.39 19.82 -17.27
CA SER A 754 23.26 19.00 -16.41
C SER A 754 23.91 17.82 -17.14
N ARG A 755 23.53 17.55 -18.40
CA ARG A 755 23.93 16.37 -19.18
C ARG A 755 23.73 15.02 -18.43
N SER A 756 22.66 14.94 -17.70
CA SER A 756 22.31 13.76 -16.90
C SER A 756 20.83 13.42 -17.06
N SER A 757 20.43 12.20 -16.75
CA SER A 757 19.03 11.84 -16.69
C SER A 757 18.39 12.42 -15.42
N LYS A 758 17.22 13.05 -15.58
CA LYS A 758 16.40 13.59 -14.49
C LYS A 758 14.97 13.10 -14.63
N SER A 759 14.26 12.95 -13.52
CA SER A 759 12.82 12.74 -13.59
C SER A 759 12.09 14.06 -13.89
N ILE A 760 10.92 13.95 -14.51
CA ILE A 760 10.02 15.08 -14.71
C ILE A 760 9.75 15.76 -13.38
N LEU A 761 9.49 14.97 -12.32
CA LEU A 761 9.21 15.45 -10.98
C LEU A 761 10.38 16.26 -10.38
N SER A 762 11.61 15.78 -10.53
CA SER A 762 12.80 16.49 -10.02
C SER A 762 13.00 17.86 -10.66
N THR A 763 12.54 18.04 -11.89
CA THR A 763 12.62 19.31 -12.64
C THR A 763 11.42 20.21 -12.40
N ALA A 764 10.21 19.64 -12.49
CA ALA A 764 8.96 20.38 -12.34
C ALA A 764 8.72 20.84 -10.89
N GLY A 765 9.26 20.10 -9.94
CA GLY A 765 8.89 20.26 -8.54
C GLY A 765 7.45 19.78 -8.27
N ARG A 766 6.91 20.15 -7.13
CA ARG A 766 5.56 19.73 -6.74
C ARG A 766 4.49 20.70 -7.28
N GLY A 767 3.37 20.15 -7.73
CA GLY A 767 2.24 20.87 -8.32
C GLY A 767 2.11 20.62 -9.81
N PHE A 768 1.35 21.50 -10.48
CA PHE A 768 1.16 21.40 -11.92
C PHE A 768 2.37 21.87 -12.72
N TYR A 769 2.57 21.29 -13.91
CA TYR A 769 3.58 21.64 -14.88
C TYR A 769 3.07 21.43 -16.30
N VAL A 770 3.73 22.02 -17.28
CA VAL A 770 3.50 21.75 -18.71
C VAL A 770 4.63 20.87 -19.22
N LEU A 771 4.30 19.78 -19.91
CA LEU A 771 5.24 18.99 -20.69
C LEU A 771 4.89 19.11 -22.16
N GLY A 772 5.89 19.48 -22.99
CA GLY A 772 5.79 19.51 -24.45
C GLY A 772 6.78 18.56 -25.08
N ILE A 773 6.33 17.66 -25.97
CA ILE A 773 7.19 16.84 -26.81
C ILE A 773 7.12 17.44 -28.21
N VAL A 774 8.24 17.95 -28.70
CA VAL A 774 8.28 18.76 -29.93
C VAL A 774 8.96 18.04 -31.10
N ALA A 775 8.55 18.38 -32.32
CA ALA A 775 9.22 17.99 -33.57
C ALA A 775 9.73 19.25 -34.26
N PRO A 776 10.98 19.69 -34.03
CA PRO A 776 11.54 20.89 -34.63
C PRO A 776 11.44 20.87 -36.15
N ASN A 777 11.33 22.08 -36.75
CA ASN A 777 11.17 22.29 -38.20
C ASN A 777 9.84 21.80 -38.80
N THR A 778 8.86 21.47 -37.94
CA THR A 778 7.50 21.19 -38.39
C THR A 778 6.60 22.39 -38.15
N GLU A 779 5.66 22.64 -39.05
CA GLU A 779 4.72 23.75 -38.94
C GLU A 779 3.91 23.70 -37.63
N PRO A 780 3.37 22.51 -37.18
CA PRO A 780 2.66 22.43 -35.92
C PRO A 780 3.49 22.83 -34.71
N THR A 781 4.77 22.41 -34.65
CA THR A 781 5.68 22.78 -33.55
C THR A 781 5.96 24.28 -33.56
N ASN A 782 6.24 24.87 -34.75
CA ASN A 782 6.52 26.30 -34.86
C ASN A 782 5.34 27.16 -34.41
N HIS A 783 4.10 26.74 -34.73
CA HIS A 783 2.88 27.38 -34.22
C HIS A 783 2.79 27.28 -32.68
N ALA A 784 2.97 26.08 -32.12
CA ALA A 784 2.94 25.86 -30.67
C ALA A 784 3.96 26.72 -29.92
N ILE A 785 5.19 26.78 -30.42
CA ILE A 785 6.26 27.60 -29.84
C ILE A 785 5.93 29.10 -29.94
N ARG A 786 5.35 29.56 -31.06
CA ARG A 786 4.89 30.95 -31.23
C ARG A 786 3.79 31.30 -30.20
N ASP A 787 2.85 30.41 -29.98
CA ASP A 787 1.79 30.59 -29.01
C ASP A 787 2.34 30.68 -27.57
N LEU A 788 3.33 29.84 -27.21
CA LEU A 788 4.02 29.94 -25.91
C LEU A 788 4.72 31.28 -25.73
N LYS A 789 5.36 31.79 -26.80
CA LYS A 789 6.02 33.13 -26.79
C LYS A 789 4.98 34.24 -26.62
N ALA A 790 3.83 34.15 -27.31
CA ALA A 790 2.77 35.14 -27.19
C ALA A 790 2.22 35.22 -25.76
N CYS A 791 2.12 34.07 -25.08
CA CYS A 791 1.64 33.95 -23.70
C CYS A 791 2.77 34.03 -22.64
N ARG A 792 3.97 34.42 -23.01
CA ARG A 792 5.16 34.39 -22.15
C ARG A 792 4.96 35.03 -20.79
N ARG A 793 4.41 36.24 -20.74
CA ARG A 793 4.21 36.99 -19.48
C ARG A 793 3.28 36.26 -18.50
N ASP A 794 2.23 35.68 -18.99
CA ASP A 794 1.24 34.99 -18.16
C ASP A 794 1.79 33.64 -17.68
N LEU A 795 2.54 32.93 -18.53
CA LEU A 795 3.22 31.68 -18.15
C LEU A 795 4.34 31.93 -17.14
N GLU A 796 5.13 33.01 -17.29
CA GLU A 796 6.14 33.41 -16.30
C GLU A 796 5.49 33.85 -14.98
N LYS A 797 4.34 34.52 -15.01
CA LYS A 797 3.55 34.87 -13.82
C LYS A 797 3.03 33.61 -13.10
N TRP A 798 2.59 32.59 -13.85
CA TRP A 798 2.20 31.30 -13.29
C TRP A 798 3.37 30.63 -12.56
N GLY A 799 4.60 30.84 -12.99
CA GLY A 799 5.84 30.46 -12.29
C GLY A 799 6.16 28.98 -12.26
N ARG A 800 5.34 28.12 -12.90
CA ARG A 800 5.57 26.69 -12.95
C ARG A 800 6.42 26.29 -14.15
N LYS A 801 7.08 25.13 -14.08
CA LYS A 801 7.97 24.66 -15.13
C LYS A 801 7.22 24.23 -16.38
N ILE A 802 7.81 24.52 -17.51
CA ILE A 802 7.44 24.05 -18.84
C ILE A 802 8.62 23.23 -19.35
N ILE A 803 8.47 21.92 -19.45
CA ILE A 803 9.54 21.02 -19.91
C ILE A 803 9.30 20.74 -21.38
N LEU A 804 10.25 21.15 -22.25
CA LEU A 804 10.21 20.87 -23.69
C LEU A 804 11.20 19.77 -24.03
N LEU A 805 10.69 18.63 -24.51
CA LEU A 805 11.49 17.47 -24.88
C LEU A 805 11.69 17.42 -26.38
N PHE A 806 12.94 17.41 -26.79
CA PHE A 806 13.40 17.25 -28.17
C PHE A 806 13.65 15.76 -28.47
N PRO A 807 13.57 15.33 -29.74
CA PRO A 807 13.81 13.93 -30.09
C PRO A 807 15.28 13.49 -29.94
N SER A 808 16.23 14.42 -29.94
CA SER A 808 17.66 14.17 -29.73
C SER A 808 18.41 15.46 -29.35
N GLU A 809 19.60 15.29 -28.75
CA GLU A 809 20.50 16.43 -28.45
C GLU A 809 20.87 17.19 -29.72
N GLN A 810 21.14 16.49 -30.83
CA GLN A 810 21.41 17.10 -32.11
C GLN A 810 20.24 17.97 -32.62
N ALA A 811 19.03 17.48 -32.48
CA ALA A 811 17.81 18.24 -32.85
C ALA A 811 17.65 19.49 -31.99
N TYR A 812 17.99 19.43 -30.70
CA TYR A 812 18.04 20.62 -29.86
C TYR A 812 19.09 21.64 -30.30
N GLU A 813 20.35 21.23 -30.45
CA GLU A 813 21.45 22.11 -30.83
C GLU A 813 21.22 22.82 -32.17
N GLN A 814 20.64 22.11 -33.12
CA GLN A 814 20.34 22.67 -34.46
C GLN A 814 19.20 23.67 -34.47
N ASN A 815 18.32 23.64 -33.42
CA ASN A 815 17.08 24.42 -33.46
C ASN A 815 17.00 25.49 -32.36
N ILE A 816 17.59 25.29 -31.18
CA ILE A 816 17.43 26.21 -30.05
C ILE A 816 17.89 27.65 -30.32
N ARG A 817 18.86 27.85 -31.23
CA ARG A 817 19.37 29.17 -31.64
C ARG A 817 18.57 29.83 -32.74
N LYS A 818 17.60 29.13 -33.34
CA LYS A 818 16.75 29.71 -34.35
C LYS A 818 15.75 30.70 -33.75
N GLU A 819 15.27 31.62 -34.55
CA GLU A 819 14.29 32.64 -34.13
C GLU A 819 13.00 32.02 -33.54
N GLU A 820 12.59 30.86 -34.04
CA GLU A 820 11.43 30.15 -33.58
C GLU A 820 11.50 29.81 -32.08
N PHE A 821 12.68 29.38 -31.59
CA PHE A 821 12.91 29.01 -30.19
C PHE A 821 13.51 30.16 -29.34
N SER A 822 13.69 31.37 -29.93
CA SER A 822 14.15 32.51 -29.14
C SER A 822 13.06 33.07 -28.25
N HIS A 823 13.41 33.71 -27.14
CA HIS A 823 12.48 34.40 -26.24
C HIS A 823 11.36 33.53 -25.63
N LEU A 824 11.61 32.25 -25.41
CA LEU A 824 10.73 31.40 -24.66
C LEU A 824 10.54 31.92 -23.21
N PRO A 825 9.43 31.55 -22.52
CA PRO A 825 9.28 31.84 -21.09
C PRO A 825 10.50 31.39 -20.28
N SER A 826 10.90 32.15 -19.28
CA SER A 826 12.05 31.83 -18.41
C SER A 826 11.83 30.54 -17.55
N THR A 827 10.59 30.08 -17.48
CA THR A 827 10.22 28.85 -16.83
C THR A 827 10.44 27.60 -17.67
N VAL A 828 10.80 27.75 -18.97
CA VAL A 828 11.08 26.64 -19.89
C VAL A 828 12.41 25.97 -19.56
N VAL A 829 12.36 24.64 -19.47
CA VAL A 829 13.52 23.74 -19.37
C VAL A 829 13.51 22.83 -20.58
N CYS A 830 14.65 22.73 -21.28
CA CYS A 830 14.77 21.87 -22.44
C CYS A 830 15.46 20.56 -22.09
N GLY A 831 14.97 19.47 -22.65
CA GLY A 831 15.53 18.13 -22.49
C GLY A 831 15.36 17.26 -23.73
N VAL A 832 15.79 16.02 -23.64
CA VAL A 832 15.68 15.00 -24.68
C VAL A 832 14.83 13.85 -24.19
N GLU A 833 13.88 13.43 -24.99
CA GLU A 833 13.08 12.24 -24.69
C GLU A 833 13.95 10.99 -24.78
N LEU A 834 13.95 10.16 -23.72
CA LEU A 834 14.71 8.91 -23.69
C LEU A 834 13.83 7.76 -24.19
N ASN A 835 14.31 7.03 -25.22
CA ASN A 835 13.68 5.79 -25.74
C ASN A 835 12.18 5.86 -26.05
N HIS A 836 11.61 7.04 -26.22
CA HIS A 836 10.18 7.29 -26.45
C HIS A 836 9.24 6.85 -25.32
N GLU A 837 9.77 6.53 -24.13
CA GLU A 837 9.00 5.98 -23.01
C GLU A 837 7.86 6.90 -22.52
N ILE A 838 8.10 8.22 -22.50
CA ILE A 838 7.10 9.20 -22.06
C ILE A 838 5.92 9.22 -23.03
N ARG A 839 6.19 9.29 -24.34
CA ARG A 839 5.14 9.32 -25.35
C ARG A 839 4.36 8.02 -25.45
N GLU A 840 5.03 6.87 -25.30
CA GLU A 840 4.37 5.56 -25.26
C GLU A 840 3.46 5.41 -24.04
N SER A 841 3.94 5.84 -22.87
CA SER A 841 3.13 5.88 -21.66
C SER A 841 1.90 6.77 -21.81
N LEU A 842 2.07 7.99 -22.33
CA LEU A 842 0.96 8.91 -22.61
C LEU A 842 -0.06 8.32 -23.58
N ALA A 843 0.39 7.73 -24.70
CA ALA A 843 -0.49 7.12 -25.67
C ALA A 843 -1.33 5.98 -25.07
N LYS A 844 -0.70 5.15 -24.24
CA LYS A 844 -1.34 4.05 -23.54
C LYS A 844 -2.36 4.56 -22.51
N ASP A 845 -1.99 5.53 -21.69
CA ASP A 845 -2.84 6.00 -20.58
C ASP A 845 -3.99 6.88 -21.05
N LEU A 846 -3.83 7.59 -22.16
CA LEU A 846 -4.89 8.36 -22.81
C LEU A 846 -5.68 7.54 -23.84
N HIS A 847 -5.42 6.24 -24.00
CA HIS A 847 -6.11 5.33 -24.93
C HIS A 847 -6.14 5.81 -26.38
N LEU A 848 -5.04 6.36 -26.85
CA LEU A 848 -4.94 6.84 -28.21
C LEU A 848 -4.72 5.67 -29.16
N ASN A 849 -5.63 5.47 -30.10
CA ASN A 849 -5.62 4.35 -31.07
C ASN A 849 -4.61 4.55 -32.23
N SER A 850 -3.82 5.62 -32.21
CA SER A 850 -2.83 5.97 -33.22
C SER A 850 -1.56 6.48 -32.59
N GLU A 851 -0.45 6.46 -33.34
CA GLU A 851 0.78 7.13 -32.94
C GLU A 851 0.51 8.62 -32.63
N LEU A 852 1.14 9.12 -31.55
CA LEU A 852 1.02 10.51 -31.15
C LEU A 852 1.57 11.44 -32.24
N GLN A 853 0.73 12.40 -32.65
CA GLN A 853 1.13 13.43 -33.58
C GLN A 853 1.85 14.55 -32.82
N LEU A 854 3.11 14.80 -33.18
CA LEU A 854 3.89 15.87 -32.58
C LEU A 854 3.53 17.25 -33.19
N PRO A 855 3.58 18.35 -32.40
CA PRO A 855 3.94 18.35 -30.98
C PRO A 855 2.81 17.83 -30.07
N VAL A 856 3.19 17.30 -28.93
CA VAL A 856 2.28 16.94 -27.86
C VAL A 856 2.46 17.92 -26.71
N PHE A 857 1.38 18.44 -26.15
CA PHE A 857 1.41 19.24 -24.94
C PHE A 857 0.42 18.70 -23.91
N VAL A 858 0.90 18.56 -22.68
CA VAL A 858 0.08 18.16 -21.54
C VAL A 858 0.26 19.14 -20.38
N ILE A 859 -0.81 19.34 -19.60
CA ILE A 859 -0.70 19.87 -18.24
C ILE A 859 -0.93 18.67 -17.31
N ALA A 860 0.07 18.39 -16.50
CA ALA A 860 0.01 17.31 -15.50
C ALA A 860 0.50 17.83 -14.16
N ASP A 861 0.35 17.03 -13.11
CA ASP A 861 0.83 17.36 -11.78
C ASP A 861 1.72 16.27 -11.17
N SER A 862 2.28 16.57 -9.99
CA SER A 862 3.14 15.68 -9.23
C SER A 862 2.43 14.43 -8.66
N PHE A 863 1.12 14.32 -8.83
CA PHE A 863 0.31 13.14 -8.52
C PHE A 863 -0.03 12.32 -9.78
N ASN A 864 0.72 12.54 -10.86
CA ASN A 864 0.56 11.88 -12.16
C ASN A 864 -0.76 12.20 -12.89
N ARG A 865 -1.55 13.20 -12.45
CA ARG A 865 -2.83 13.54 -13.04
C ARG A 865 -2.63 14.43 -14.26
N VAL A 866 -3.13 14.00 -15.43
CA VAL A 866 -3.19 14.81 -16.65
C VAL A 866 -4.54 15.52 -16.70
N VAL A 867 -4.52 16.85 -16.85
CA VAL A 867 -5.72 17.70 -16.88
C VAL A 867 -5.90 18.42 -18.21
N TYR A 868 -4.90 18.38 -19.08
CA TYR A 868 -4.96 18.90 -20.44
C TYR A 868 -4.07 18.06 -21.36
N PHE A 869 -4.56 17.84 -22.57
CA PHE A 869 -3.80 17.16 -23.63
C PHE A 869 -4.10 17.79 -24.98
N SER A 870 -3.06 18.03 -25.76
CA SER A 870 -3.19 18.35 -27.20
C SER A 870 -2.11 17.65 -27.99
N GLN A 871 -2.38 17.36 -29.26
CA GLN A 871 -1.42 16.78 -30.19
C GLN A 871 -1.56 17.37 -31.59
N GLY A 872 -0.45 17.40 -32.33
CA GLY A 872 -0.40 17.92 -33.68
C GLY A 872 -0.68 19.41 -33.76
N TYR A 873 -1.31 19.83 -34.85
CA TYR A 873 -1.64 21.22 -35.08
C TYR A 873 -2.79 21.70 -34.19
N THR A 874 -2.47 22.51 -33.19
CA THR A 874 -3.44 23.06 -32.24
C THR A 874 -3.47 24.58 -32.39
N ILE A 875 -4.63 25.13 -32.78
CA ILE A 875 -4.82 26.59 -32.91
C ILE A 875 -5.03 27.20 -31.53
N GLY A 876 -4.26 28.24 -31.20
CA GLY A 876 -4.37 28.96 -29.92
C GLY A 876 -3.95 28.10 -28.71
N LEU A 877 -2.92 27.29 -28.88
CA LEU A 877 -2.40 26.42 -27.80
C LEU A 877 -2.13 27.21 -26.52
N GLY A 878 -1.45 28.36 -26.62
CA GLY A 878 -1.12 29.20 -25.48
C GLY A 878 -2.35 29.66 -24.72
N GLU A 879 -3.40 30.10 -25.41
CA GLU A 879 -4.67 30.50 -24.80
C GLU A 879 -5.39 29.32 -24.14
N GLN A 880 -5.35 28.15 -24.77
CA GLN A 880 -5.93 26.93 -24.21
C GLN A 880 -5.22 26.52 -22.93
N LEU A 881 -3.87 26.54 -22.90
CA LEU A 881 -3.08 26.29 -21.70
C LEU A 881 -3.45 27.28 -20.58
N LEU A 882 -3.47 28.58 -20.88
CA LEU A 882 -3.80 29.61 -19.89
C LEU A 882 -5.23 29.50 -19.37
N LYS A 883 -6.19 29.12 -20.22
CA LYS A 883 -7.57 28.88 -19.80
C LYS A 883 -7.67 27.72 -18.81
N VAL A 884 -6.92 26.65 -19.02
CA VAL A 884 -6.87 25.53 -18.08
C VAL A 884 -6.14 25.96 -16.81
N ILE A 885 -4.94 26.57 -16.93
CA ILE A 885 -4.15 27.07 -15.82
C ILE A 885 -4.98 27.97 -14.89
N GLY A 886 -5.77 28.90 -15.45
CA GLY A 886 -6.62 29.79 -14.65
C GLY A 886 -7.77 29.09 -13.90
N GLN A 887 -7.98 27.80 -14.12
CA GLN A 887 -8.94 26.96 -13.38
C GLN A 887 -8.28 26.02 -12.37
N LEU A 888 -6.93 25.98 -12.36
CA LEU A 888 -6.16 25.13 -11.47
C LEU A 888 -5.77 25.81 -10.14
N GLU A 889 -5.93 27.12 -10.04
CA GLU A 889 -5.62 27.96 -8.88
C GLU A 889 -6.74 28.05 -7.82
#